data_e91ba8e94d6130de03cb2382e88e4577
#
_entry.id   e91ba8e94d6130de03cb2382e88e4577
#
_cell.length_a   1.000
_cell.length_b   1.000
_cell.length_c   1.000
_cell.angle_alpha   90.00
_cell.angle_beta   90.00
_cell.angle_gamma   90.00
#
_symmetry.space_group_name_H-M   'P 1'
#
loop_
_entity.id
_entity.type
_entity.pdbx_description
1 polymer ?
#
loop_
_entity_poly.entity_id
_entity_poly.type
_entity_poly.pdbx_seq_one_letter_code
_entity_poly.pdbx_strand_id
1 'polypeptide(L)'
;MSIEIEPLPVDDGITVTDHIEQTQFVIYTDRPVTPEPSDPDDHYFPVGTAVTVETGTIEIPRLAVVSSHTADGDMVTQGDDYTLPFGRYSIGIDPVPTKCYLTVEAAVTVTTTDRSTRLEFDDCRTVSLGFRSLHQVPAGTIGTPTDPESLMGAVSLFGSALQTLSPERSFPTLRGHPPLLEPAETFTVPEHVDSTTSGVQIVVPPEYRSIYPIVPLAYYFAADVVPGSSARIVGDGWEHSLEPDLERRAGELLRLSFHLDCITRTEGLYPVDLHERETTSLDLDWERLYEMPLAERLGEHVSIPFERVASELPRWTLTTDVRPHPENAEMLPFIAAELSLVRSPETVNRPTATEQSPAAGFLRSPDPATAGLLRGGTSTASNAGSNSVPAGAFTRGARGSRGVDESDRQPVGEPTGSEESIDVDAEITSIDPDETSGTFTGFIPDDADFVCPEPTDTVEHAWVGEGVPLGANKATLEAYHRRLKAGSVDQSRISVLVVCNDEQMREEGNVAELYGLRDMVQFDIEVRYDLTREEMETTLASDVDFLHYIGHVDERGMQCTDGYLDLRGTSVEVGVDAFLLNACQSYEQGEALIHRGSRGGIVTLTDVANSSATRLGRIIARLMNSGFNLRTALHVAQRELITGNQYIVVGDGGTTICQNRSGVALVFEAEQNADDDWNFSARAFPNGPYGVGTMTCMTAISMQNYYIPGKISFFDLPRSKINEIASLEMLPLFIDGQLVWTDEFISEDV
;
A
#
# COMPACT_ATOMS: atom_id res chain seq x y z
N MET A 1 3.93 10.73 29.08
CA MET A 1 5.01 10.77 28.08
C MET A 1 4.97 9.46 27.32
N SER A 2 5.06 9.51 26.02
CA SER A 2 5.01 8.31 25.17
C SER A 2 6.31 7.47 25.24
N ILE A 3 7.44 8.11 25.56
CA ILE A 3 8.76 7.46 25.65
C ILE A 3 9.34 7.65 27.04
N GLU A 4 9.81 6.53 27.63
CA GLU A 4 10.47 6.45 28.92
C GLU A 4 11.94 6.04 28.71
N ILE A 5 12.85 6.71 29.44
CA ILE A 5 14.29 6.48 29.32
C ILE A 5 14.87 6.22 30.71
N GLU A 6 15.45 5.04 30.89
CA GLU A 6 16.00 4.59 32.17
C GLU A 6 17.46 4.12 32.02
N PRO A 7 18.31 4.27 33.06
CA PRO A 7 19.64 3.67 33.03
C PRO A 7 19.54 2.14 33.02
N LEU A 8 20.46 1.47 32.32
CA LEU A 8 20.54 0.00 32.34
C LEU A 8 20.92 -0.50 33.74
N PRO A 9 20.27 -1.55 34.25
CA PRO A 9 20.49 -2.02 35.63
C PRO A 9 21.81 -2.79 35.84
N VAL A 10 22.40 -3.32 34.77
CA VAL A 10 23.57 -4.22 34.85
C VAL A 10 24.72 -3.73 33.98
N ASP A 11 24.42 -3.27 32.77
CA ASP A 11 25.41 -2.78 31.80
C ASP A 11 25.45 -1.25 31.78
N ASP A 12 26.49 -0.69 31.18
CA ASP A 12 26.61 0.75 30.99
C ASP A 12 25.76 1.21 29.80
N GLY A 13 24.78 2.10 30.03
CA GLY A 13 23.91 2.60 29.02
C GLY A 13 22.49 2.95 29.47
N ILE A 14 21.58 3.06 28.53
CA ILE A 14 20.17 3.37 28.76
C ILE A 14 19.25 2.42 28.04
N THR A 15 18.07 2.25 28.59
CA THR A 15 16.92 1.59 27.95
C THR A 15 15.94 2.67 27.48
N VAL A 16 15.46 2.55 26.29
CA VAL A 16 14.42 3.40 25.71
C VAL A 16 13.17 2.56 25.47
N THR A 17 12.08 2.94 26.10
CA THR A 17 10.78 2.25 26.00
C THR A 17 9.77 3.19 25.36
N ASP A 18 9.20 2.78 24.22
CA ASP A 18 8.08 3.45 23.58
C ASP A 18 6.77 2.75 24.00
N HIS A 19 5.96 3.45 24.78
CA HIS A 19 4.70 2.91 25.31
C HIS A 19 3.58 2.87 24.26
N ILE A 20 3.67 3.67 23.17
CA ILE A 20 2.72 3.64 22.06
C ILE A 20 3.01 2.44 21.17
N GLU A 21 4.24 2.33 20.66
CA GLU A 21 4.65 1.22 19.79
C GLU A 21 4.87 -0.10 20.56
N GLN A 22 4.85 -0.05 21.91
CA GLN A 22 5.15 -1.19 22.79
C GLN A 22 6.49 -1.85 22.47
N THR A 23 7.48 -1.01 22.13
CA THR A 23 8.82 -1.44 21.77
C THR A 23 9.85 -0.96 22.76
N GLN A 24 10.93 -1.72 22.91
CA GLN A 24 12.05 -1.36 23.77
C GLN A 24 13.37 -1.65 23.06
N PHE A 25 14.35 -0.77 23.24
CA PHE A 25 15.72 -1.02 22.79
C PHE A 25 16.73 -0.40 23.72
N VAL A 26 17.99 -0.81 23.59
CA VAL A 26 19.09 -0.37 24.43
C VAL A 26 20.10 0.44 23.63
N ILE A 27 20.72 1.39 24.32
CA ILE A 27 21.87 2.14 23.84
C ILE A 27 22.98 1.94 24.89
N TYR A 28 24.08 1.33 24.47
CA TYR A 28 25.25 1.14 25.31
C TYR A 28 26.19 2.37 25.30
N THR A 29 26.85 2.57 26.41
CA THR A 29 27.85 3.65 26.61
C THR A 29 29.16 3.07 27.16
N ASP A 30 30.26 3.85 27.12
CA ASP A 30 31.57 3.42 27.64
C ASP A 30 31.69 3.50 29.16
N ARG A 31 30.65 3.98 29.84
CA ARG A 31 30.58 4.17 31.28
C ARG A 31 29.14 4.21 31.78
N PRO A 32 28.90 3.99 33.10
CA PRO A 32 27.58 4.19 33.68
C PRO A 32 27.07 5.60 33.45
N VAL A 33 25.84 5.74 33.00
CA VAL A 33 25.18 7.02 32.73
C VAL A 33 23.89 7.15 33.52
N THR A 34 23.57 8.38 33.91
CA THR A 34 22.24 8.72 34.43
C THR A 34 21.64 9.73 33.47
N PRO A 35 20.58 9.36 32.74
CA PRO A 35 19.94 10.31 31.80
C PRO A 35 19.29 11.45 32.59
N GLU A 36 19.66 12.68 32.25
CA GLU A 36 19.06 13.90 32.80
C GLU A 36 18.11 14.50 31.77
N PRO A 37 16.83 14.81 32.11
CA PRO A 37 15.91 15.44 31.18
C PRO A 37 16.45 16.71 30.55
N SER A 38 16.29 16.88 29.25
CA SER A 38 16.65 18.08 28.49
C SER A 38 15.45 18.58 27.67
N ASP A 39 15.58 19.82 27.16
CA ASP A 39 14.52 20.39 26.34
C ASP A 39 14.49 19.74 24.97
N PRO A 40 13.36 19.15 24.53
CA PRO A 40 13.20 18.63 23.17
C PRO A 40 13.44 19.68 22.07
N ASP A 41 13.14 20.94 22.34
CA ASP A 41 13.31 22.06 21.39
C ASP A 41 14.78 22.41 21.11
N ASP A 42 15.73 21.85 21.88
CA ASP A 42 17.17 21.98 21.62
C ASP A 42 17.66 21.08 20.46
N HIS A 43 16.82 20.18 19.97
CA HIS A 43 17.10 19.33 18.81
C HIS A 43 16.65 19.98 17.51
N TYR A 44 17.46 19.87 16.46
CA TYR A 44 17.07 20.33 15.12
C TYR A 44 15.88 19.55 14.58
N PHE A 45 15.91 18.23 14.73
CA PHE A 45 14.79 17.38 14.31
C PHE A 45 13.76 17.24 15.44
N PRO A 46 12.46 17.16 15.11
CA PRO A 46 11.41 17.09 16.11
C PRO A 46 11.51 15.81 16.94
N VAL A 47 11.59 15.95 18.25
CA VAL A 47 11.58 14.86 19.22
C VAL A 47 10.52 15.13 20.29
N GLY A 48 9.97 14.07 20.86
CA GLY A 48 8.94 14.17 21.91
C GLY A 48 9.53 14.10 23.34
N THR A 49 10.73 13.52 23.47
CA THR A 49 11.44 13.37 24.76
C THR A 49 12.93 13.49 24.50
N ALA A 50 13.64 14.22 25.34
CA ALA A 50 15.08 14.36 25.25
C ALA A 50 15.76 14.21 26.62
N VAL A 51 16.96 13.64 26.60
CA VAL A 51 17.84 13.51 27.78
C VAL A 51 19.29 13.80 27.43
N THR A 52 20.07 14.20 28.39
CA THR A 52 21.53 14.32 28.26
C THR A 52 22.22 13.21 29.01
N VAL A 53 23.34 12.73 28.46
CA VAL A 53 24.24 11.75 29.07
C VAL A 53 25.71 12.19 28.88
N GLU A 54 26.59 11.80 29.79
CA GLU A 54 28.05 12.04 29.69
C GLU A 54 28.73 10.74 29.23
N THR A 55 29.22 10.70 28.00
CA THR A 55 29.83 9.48 27.43
C THR A 55 30.87 9.80 26.35
N GLY A 56 31.81 8.88 26.14
CA GLY A 56 32.74 8.89 25.00
C GLY A 56 32.31 8.03 23.85
N THR A 57 31.28 7.21 24.06
CA THR A 57 30.81 6.26 23.03
C THR A 57 29.30 6.02 23.14
N ILE A 58 28.65 5.94 22.02
CA ILE A 58 27.27 5.44 21.83
C ILE A 58 27.33 4.18 20.96
N GLU A 59 26.78 3.07 21.42
CA GLU A 59 26.67 1.83 20.64
C GLU A 59 25.24 1.30 20.64
N ILE A 60 24.74 1.01 19.44
CA ILE A 60 23.42 0.42 19.22
C ILE A 60 23.64 -1.02 18.73
N PRO A 61 23.09 -2.04 19.42
CA PRO A 61 23.34 -3.44 19.09
C PRO A 61 22.50 -3.91 17.87
N ARG A 62 22.62 -3.19 16.78
CA ARG A 62 22.03 -3.49 15.46
C ARG A 62 22.73 -2.71 14.36
N LEU A 63 22.53 -3.17 13.12
CA LEU A 63 22.89 -2.40 11.95
C LEU A 63 21.98 -1.17 11.83
N ALA A 64 22.58 0.00 11.73
CA ALA A 64 21.87 1.24 11.48
C ALA A 64 22.68 2.12 10.54
N VAL A 65 21.99 2.87 9.70
CA VAL A 65 22.56 3.95 8.89
C VAL A 65 22.60 5.20 9.74
N VAL A 66 23.74 5.85 9.78
CA VAL A 66 23.93 7.09 10.53
C VAL A 66 23.99 8.25 9.55
N SER A 67 23.11 9.25 9.74
CA SER A 67 23.09 10.49 8.96
C SER A 67 23.56 11.64 9.84
N SER A 68 24.57 12.39 9.41
CA SER A 68 25.11 13.53 10.16
C SER A 68 24.80 14.84 9.46
N HIS A 69 24.31 15.79 10.23
CA HIS A 69 23.93 17.13 9.79
C HIS A 69 24.68 18.19 10.61
N THR A 70 24.83 19.38 10.05
CA THR A 70 25.28 20.54 10.80
C THR A 70 24.28 20.95 11.87
N ALA A 71 24.62 21.90 12.73
CA ALA A 71 23.67 22.45 13.69
C ALA A 71 22.45 23.12 13.01
N ASP A 72 22.61 23.59 11.77
CA ASP A 72 21.59 24.26 10.98
C ASP A 72 20.81 23.30 10.07
N GLY A 73 21.09 21.98 10.18
CA GLY A 73 20.34 20.92 9.48
C GLY A 73 20.89 20.50 8.11
N ASP A 74 21.95 21.13 7.60
CA ASP A 74 22.57 20.74 6.34
C ASP A 74 23.21 19.36 6.46
N MET A 75 22.87 18.46 5.53
CA MET A 75 23.47 17.12 5.51
C MET A 75 24.98 17.19 5.24
N VAL A 76 25.78 16.64 6.13
CA VAL A 76 27.23 16.53 6.00
C VAL A 76 27.62 15.24 5.33
N THR A 77 27.07 14.12 5.81
CA THR A 77 27.31 12.77 5.27
C THR A 77 26.30 11.76 5.81
N GLN A 78 26.20 10.65 5.12
CA GLN A 78 25.38 9.49 5.53
C GLN A 78 26.13 8.22 5.15
N GLY A 79 26.13 7.21 6.00
CA GLY A 79 26.76 5.92 5.70
C GLY A 79 27.03 5.09 6.94
N ASP A 80 27.82 4.03 6.72
CA ASP A 80 28.12 2.99 7.71
C ASP A 80 29.45 3.25 8.42
N ASP A 81 30.45 3.80 7.71
CA ASP A 81 31.80 4.07 8.23
C ASP A 81 32.30 5.42 7.74
N TYR A 82 32.49 6.36 8.66
CA TYR A 82 33.06 7.67 8.35
C TYR A 82 33.58 8.40 9.60
N THR A 83 34.33 9.48 9.39
CA THR A 83 34.84 10.34 10.46
C THR A 83 34.54 11.79 10.17
N LEU A 84 34.03 12.51 11.18
CA LEU A 84 33.77 13.94 11.16
C LEU A 84 34.82 14.69 12.00
N PRO A 85 35.32 15.86 11.54
CA PRO A 85 36.17 16.72 12.34
C PRO A 85 35.42 17.25 13.54
N PHE A 86 36.11 17.91 14.47
CA PHE A 86 35.45 18.57 15.60
C PHE A 86 34.44 19.61 15.12
N GLY A 87 33.23 19.51 15.60
CA GLY A 87 32.09 20.37 15.26
C GLY A 87 30.84 20.04 16.05
N ARG A 88 29.79 20.86 15.90
CA ARG A 88 28.50 20.59 16.47
C ARG A 88 27.62 19.91 15.39
N TYR A 89 27.12 18.73 15.71
CA TYR A 89 26.37 17.89 14.79
C TYR A 89 25.02 17.49 15.37
N SER A 90 24.02 17.38 14.49
CA SER A 90 22.77 16.67 14.69
C SER A 90 22.86 15.36 13.93
N ILE A 91 22.74 14.22 14.59
CA ILE A 91 22.97 12.89 14.03
C ILE A 91 21.70 12.07 14.16
N GLY A 92 21.16 11.57 13.03
CA GLY A 92 20.05 10.66 12.99
C GLY A 92 20.52 9.21 12.85
N ILE A 93 19.84 8.27 13.50
CA ILE A 93 20.14 6.84 13.51
C ILE A 93 18.89 6.07 13.10
N ASP A 94 18.94 5.39 11.96
CA ASP A 94 17.84 4.59 11.38
C ASP A 94 18.37 3.25 10.81
N PRO A 95 17.62 2.13 10.90
CA PRO A 95 16.38 1.96 11.64
C PRO A 95 16.62 1.58 13.10
N VAL A 96 15.89 2.25 13.98
CA VAL A 96 15.71 1.83 15.38
C VAL A 96 14.20 1.91 15.69
N PRO A 97 13.73 1.26 16.78
CA PRO A 97 12.29 1.19 17.08
C PRO A 97 11.58 2.53 17.26
N THR A 98 12.33 3.60 17.54
CA THR A 98 11.83 4.97 17.59
C THR A 98 12.64 5.84 16.64
N LYS A 99 12.21 7.06 16.33
CA LYS A 99 13.14 8.06 15.78
C LYS A 99 14.13 8.44 16.86
N CYS A 100 15.41 8.29 16.54
CA CYS A 100 16.53 8.58 17.46
C CYS A 100 17.46 9.61 16.84
N TYR A 101 17.62 10.72 17.54
CA TYR A 101 18.52 11.79 17.17
C TYR A 101 19.47 12.09 18.31
N LEU A 102 20.70 12.46 17.95
CA LEU A 102 21.68 12.88 18.96
C LEU A 102 22.29 14.19 18.54
N THR A 103 22.47 15.09 19.49
CA THR A 103 23.20 16.36 19.32
C THR A 103 24.48 16.33 20.16
N VAL A 104 25.63 16.58 19.52
CA VAL A 104 26.94 16.54 20.17
C VAL A 104 27.88 17.58 19.58
N GLU A 105 28.78 18.11 20.39
CA GLU A 105 29.92 18.92 19.95
C GLU A 105 31.24 18.15 20.17
N ALA A 106 31.67 17.45 19.10
CA ALA A 106 32.80 16.53 19.11
C ALA A 106 33.39 16.31 17.71
N ALA A 107 34.57 15.68 17.63
CA ALA A 107 34.93 14.89 16.49
C ALA A 107 34.24 13.51 16.63
N VAL A 108 33.65 12.98 15.57
CA VAL A 108 32.84 11.77 15.61
C VAL A 108 33.38 10.74 14.64
N THR A 109 33.59 9.51 15.08
CA THR A 109 33.87 8.37 14.22
C THR A 109 32.70 7.40 14.29
N VAL A 110 32.09 7.09 13.14
CA VAL A 110 31.04 6.10 12.99
C VAL A 110 31.65 4.82 12.45
N THR A 111 31.32 3.68 13.05
CA THR A 111 31.77 2.35 12.62
C THR A 111 30.62 1.37 12.72
N THR A 112 30.36 0.65 11.67
CA THR A 112 29.32 -0.38 11.62
C THR A 112 29.93 -1.77 11.45
N THR A 113 29.51 -2.70 12.29
CA THR A 113 29.88 -4.11 12.23
C THR A 113 28.68 -4.92 11.74
N ASP A 114 28.81 -6.24 11.64
CA ASP A 114 27.72 -7.15 11.34
C ASP A 114 26.64 -7.24 12.45
N ARG A 115 26.87 -6.61 13.63
CA ARG A 115 26.01 -6.72 14.82
C ARG A 115 25.68 -5.42 15.51
N SER A 116 26.45 -4.38 15.30
CA SER A 116 26.27 -3.09 15.99
C SER A 116 26.74 -1.90 15.18
N THR A 117 26.17 -0.75 15.47
CA THR A 117 26.59 0.56 14.98
C THR A 117 27.11 1.37 16.16
N ARG A 118 28.33 1.90 16.03
CA ARG A 118 29.06 2.57 17.09
C ARG A 118 29.50 3.97 16.67
N LEU A 119 29.26 4.93 17.54
CA LEU A 119 29.73 6.32 17.43
C LEU A 119 30.76 6.56 18.54
N GLU A 120 32.00 6.93 18.18
CA GLU A 120 33.06 7.27 19.11
C GLU A 120 33.36 8.76 19.03
N PHE A 121 33.44 9.40 20.18
CA PHE A 121 33.79 10.82 20.31
C PHE A 121 35.25 10.98 20.70
N ASP A 122 35.85 12.14 20.35
CA ASP A 122 37.27 12.46 20.66
C ASP A 122 37.59 12.54 22.16
N ASP A 123 36.57 12.70 23.01
CA ASP A 123 36.65 12.68 24.48
C ASP A 123 35.26 12.33 25.05
N CYS A 124 35.16 12.23 26.38
CA CYS A 124 33.88 12.22 27.06
C CYS A 124 33.13 13.53 26.81
N ARG A 125 31.91 13.44 26.29
CA ARG A 125 31.08 14.58 25.89
C ARG A 125 29.72 14.52 26.55
N THR A 126 29.11 15.66 26.73
CA THR A 126 27.66 15.75 26.97
C THR A 126 26.97 15.52 25.63
N VAL A 127 26.23 14.45 25.54
CA VAL A 127 25.45 14.06 24.39
C VAL A 127 23.96 14.23 24.70
N SER A 128 23.26 15.04 23.93
CA SER A 128 21.80 15.12 24.00
C SER A 128 21.18 14.05 23.09
N LEU A 129 20.37 13.19 23.66
CA LEU A 129 19.63 12.11 22.96
C LEU A 129 18.16 12.47 22.91
N GLY A 130 17.61 12.60 21.72
CA GLY A 130 16.22 12.91 21.47
C GLY A 130 15.51 11.74 20.81
N PHE A 131 14.29 11.46 21.28
CA PHE A 131 13.49 10.34 20.81
C PHE A 131 12.08 10.78 20.48
N ARG A 132 11.51 10.13 19.45
CA ARG A 132 10.12 10.31 19.04
C ARG A 132 9.50 8.99 18.62
N SER A 133 8.30 8.70 19.15
CA SER A 133 7.50 7.55 18.70
C SER A 133 7.19 7.66 17.20
N LEU A 134 7.15 6.54 16.51
CA LEU A 134 6.72 6.48 15.11
C LEU A 134 5.21 6.65 14.97
N HIS A 135 4.44 6.42 16.04
CA HIS A 135 2.98 6.47 16.06
C HIS A 135 2.33 5.66 14.94
N GLN A 136 2.92 4.52 14.58
CA GLN A 136 2.34 3.61 13.59
C GLN A 136 1.11 2.88 14.13
N VAL A 137 1.02 2.77 15.47
CA VAL A 137 -0.15 2.24 16.17
C VAL A 137 -0.90 3.38 16.88
N PRO A 138 -2.23 3.23 17.10
CA PRO A 138 -3.03 4.25 17.76
C PRO A 138 -2.66 4.41 19.23
N ALA A 139 -2.67 5.65 19.72
CA ALA A 139 -2.38 5.97 21.13
C ALA A 139 -3.46 5.47 22.11
N GLY A 140 -4.62 5.05 21.61
CA GLY A 140 -5.72 4.53 22.41
C GLY A 140 -7.01 4.37 21.61
N THR A 141 -8.09 3.97 22.31
CA THR A 141 -9.42 3.79 21.72
C THR A 141 -10.42 4.73 22.36
N ILE A 142 -11.14 5.51 21.56
CA ILE A 142 -12.22 6.40 21.99
C ILE A 142 -13.51 5.59 22.00
N GLY A 143 -14.16 5.50 23.18
CA GLY A 143 -15.52 4.98 23.27
C GLY A 143 -16.50 6.06 22.87
N THR A 144 -17.38 5.79 21.90
CA THR A 144 -18.35 6.77 21.41
C THR A 144 -19.77 6.19 21.30
N PRO A 145 -20.80 6.92 21.74
CA PRO A 145 -22.17 6.61 21.39
C PRO A 145 -22.38 6.56 19.87
N THR A 146 -23.39 5.82 19.43
CA THR A 146 -23.67 5.61 18.01
C THR A 146 -24.45 6.76 17.35
N ASP A 147 -24.58 7.92 17.99
CA ASP A 147 -25.20 9.09 17.37
C ASP A 147 -24.17 9.94 16.61
N PRO A 148 -24.61 10.66 15.55
CA PRO A 148 -23.69 11.44 14.71
C PRO A 148 -22.95 12.56 15.43
N GLU A 149 -23.56 13.23 16.43
CA GLU A 149 -22.92 14.35 17.14
C GLU A 149 -21.76 13.84 18.02
N SER A 150 -21.93 12.69 18.68
CA SER A 150 -20.86 12.03 19.43
C SER A 150 -19.72 11.60 18.52
N LEU A 151 -20.04 11.07 17.32
CA LEU A 151 -19.03 10.73 16.33
C LEU A 151 -18.24 11.95 15.84
N MET A 152 -18.89 13.11 15.63
CA MET A 152 -18.20 14.37 15.30
C MET A 152 -17.19 14.74 16.37
N GLY A 153 -17.56 14.61 17.65
CA GLY A 153 -16.65 14.81 18.78
C GLY A 153 -15.43 13.87 18.76
N ALA A 154 -15.65 12.60 18.43
CA ALA A 154 -14.58 11.62 18.31
C ALA A 154 -13.63 11.90 17.13
N VAL A 155 -14.18 12.24 15.97
CA VAL A 155 -13.40 12.60 14.76
C VAL A 155 -12.56 13.86 14.98
N SER A 156 -13.04 14.83 15.78
CA SER A 156 -12.28 16.02 16.16
C SER A 156 -10.98 15.70 16.93
N LEU A 157 -10.91 14.53 17.56
CA LEU A 157 -9.71 14.08 18.28
C LEU A 157 -8.71 13.33 17.40
N PHE A 158 -8.99 13.04 16.13
CA PHE A 158 -8.06 12.34 15.25
C PHE A 158 -6.76 13.09 15.02
N GLY A 159 -6.81 14.43 15.03
CA GLY A 159 -5.64 15.30 14.93
C GLY A 159 -4.64 15.15 16.07
N SER A 160 -5.00 14.50 17.20
CA SER A 160 -4.07 14.19 18.30
C SER A 160 -2.88 13.31 17.89
N ALA A 161 -3.02 12.58 16.79
CA ALA A 161 -1.95 11.73 16.26
C ALA A 161 -0.89 12.50 15.48
N LEU A 162 -1.18 13.73 15.03
CA LEU A 162 -0.21 14.55 14.30
C LEU A 162 0.89 15.04 15.24
N GLN A 163 2.14 14.79 14.85
CA GLN A 163 3.31 15.22 15.62
C GLN A 163 3.66 16.69 15.43
N THR A 164 3.12 17.32 14.37
CA THR A 164 3.28 18.73 14.04
C THR A 164 2.11 19.25 13.23
N LEU A 165 1.85 20.55 13.31
CA LEU A 165 0.91 21.27 12.44
C LEU A 165 1.61 22.02 11.30
N SER A 166 2.95 21.96 11.25
CA SER A 166 3.74 22.49 10.14
C SER A 166 3.56 21.64 8.85
N PRO A 167 4.05 22.08 7.69
CA PRO A 167 3.97 21.31 6.45
C PRO A 167 4.58 19.90 6.53
N GLU A 168 5.50 19.66 7.47
CA GLU A 168 6.10 18.35 7.72
C GLU A 168 5.10 17.27 8.13
N ARG A 169 3.87 17.60 8.54
CA ARG A 169 2.80 16.61 8.72
C ARG A 169 2.51 15.81 7.44
N SER A 170 2.96 16.30 6.28
CA SER A 170 2.92 15.55 5.02
C SER A 170 3.89 14.36 4.99
N PHE A 171 4.92 14.29 5.86
CA PHE A 171 5.69 13.07 6.07
C PHE A 171 4.88 12.04 6.86
N PRO A 172 4.83 10.75 6.42
CA PRO A 172 4.08 9.73 7.14
C PRO A 172 4.57 9.54 8.58
N THR A 173 5.86 9.67 8.85
CA THR A 173 6.45 9.53 10.20
C THR A 173 6.13 10.69 11.15
N LEU A 174 5.56 11.79 10.65
CA LEU A 174 5.11 12.94 11.45
C LEU A 174 3.57 13.04 11.52
N ARG A 175 2.89 12.04 10.98
CA ARG A 175 1.42 11.98 10.87
C ARG A 175 0.91 10.83 11.70
N GLY A 176 1.24 10.09 12.44
CA GLY A 176 0.76 9.04 13.33
C GLY A 176 -0.60 8.41 12.97
N HIS A 177 -0.95 7.33 13.64
CA HIS A 177 -2.24 6.67 13.48
C HIS A 177 -3.28 7.32 14.40
N PRO A 178 -4.47 7.74 13.89
CA PRO A 178 -5.55 8.24 14.74
C PRO A 178 -5.95 7.26 15.84
N PRO A 179 -6.49 7.74 16.96
CA PRO A 179 -7.07 6.85 17.98
C PRO A 179 -8.19 6.02 17.37
N LEU A 180 -8.30 4.75 17.80
CA LEU A 180 -9.37 3.86 17.38
C LEU A 180 -10.73 4.33 17.91
N LEU A 181 -11.80 3.85 17.30
CA LEU A 181 -13.16 4.03 17.74
C LEU A 181 -13.76 2.70 18.18
N GLU A 182 -14.57 2.73 19.24
CA GLU A 182 -15.41 1.61 19.62
C GLU A 182 -16.81 2.09 20.06
N PRO A 183 -17.87 1.35 19.74
CA PRO A 183 -19.21 1.69 20.24
C PRO A 183 -19.27 1.61 21.77
N ALA A 184 -19.79 2.66 22.42
CA ALA A 184 -19.93 2.74 23.87
C ALA A 184 -21.22 3.45 24.27
N GLU A 185 -21.70 3.22 25.50
CA GLU A 185 -22.87 3.95 26.02
C GLU A 185 -22.57 5.43 26.33
N THR A 186 -21.30 5.73 26.64
CA THR A 186 -20.84 7.07 27.01
C THR A 186 -19.58 7.43 26.26
N PHE A 187 -19.44 8.72 25.95
CA PHE A 187 -18.24 9.24 25.32
C PHE A 187 -17.06 9.19 26.30
N THR A 188 -16.00 8.46 25.94
CA THR A 188 -14.79 8.29 26.75
C THR A 188 -13.55 8.50 25.91
N VAL A 189 -12.60 9.28 26.46
CA VAL A 189 -11.34 9.62 25.79
C VAL A 189 -10.18 9.07 26.64
N PRO A 190 -9.25 8.30 26.04
CA PRO A 190 -8.05 7.83 26.73
C PRO A 190 -7.17 8.98 27.23
N GLU A 191 -6.42 8.79 28.30
CA GLU A 191 -5.55 9.80 28.94
C GLU A 191 -4.47 10.36 27.99
N HIS A 192 -4.08 9.60 26.97
CA HIS A 192 -3.02 9.96 26.02
C HIS A 192 -3.55 10.55 24.69
N VAL A 193 -4.86 10.76 24.60
CA VAL A 193 -5.50 11.40 23.45
C VAL A 193 -5.87 12.82 23.82
N ASP A 194 -5.03 13.77 23.45
CA ASP A 194 -5.22 15.18 23.73
C ASP A 194 -5.88 15.89 22.54
N SER A 195 -6.68 16.93 22.81
CA SER A 195 -7.22 17.76 21.74
C SER A 195 -6.11 18.64 21.13
N THR A 196 -5.93 18.57 19.82
CA THR A 196 -5.02 19.45 19.09
C THR A 196 -5.79 20.63 18.52
N THR A 197 -5.42 21.84 18.85
CA THR A 197 -6.10 23.05 18.37
C THR A 197 -5.36 23.60 17.15
N SER A 198 -5.91 23.43 15.96
CA SER A 198 -5.37 23.99 14.72
C SER A 198 -5.95 25.34 14.34
N GLY A 199 -7.07 25.73 14.95
CA GLY A 199 -7.86 26.91 14.56
C GLY A 199 -8.75 26.66 13.34
N VAL A 200 -8.86 25.42 12.87
CA VAL A 200 -9.70 25.01 11.72
C VAL A 200 -10.95 24.29 12.21
N GLN A 201 -12.10 24.63 11.64
CA GLN A 201 -13.36 23.93 11.88
C GLN A 201 -13.95 23.40 10.59
N ILE A 202 -14.51 22.19 10.63
CA ILE A 202 -15.30 21.62 9.56
C ILE A 202 -16.75 21.54 10.02
N VAL A 203 -17.62 22.31 9.38
CA VAL A 203 -19.04 22.39 9.68
C VAL A 203 -19.79 21.50 8.71
N VAL A 204 -20.54 20.51 9.21
CA VAL A 204 -21.35 19.61 8.37
C VAL A 204 -22.68 19.26 9.06
N PRO A 205 -23.70 18.82 8.31
CA PRO A 205 -24.89 18.23 8.91
C PRO A 205 -24.52 17.03 9.80
N PRO A 206 -25.16 16.83 10.97
CA PRO A 206 -24.88 15.71 11.86
C PRO A 206 -25.53 14.43 11.34
N GLU A 207 -25.02 13.94 10.22
CA GLU A 207 -25.45 12.75 9.52
C GLU A 207 -24.20 11.96 9.06
N TYR A 208 -24.21 10.62 9.16
CA TYR A 208 -23.05 9.79 8.79
C TYR A 208 -22.54 10.06 7.38
N ARG A 209 -23.44 10.23 6.39
CA ARG A 209 -23.09 10.56 5.00
C ARG A 209 -22.35 11.88 4.84
N SER A 210 -22.51 12.81 5.80
CA SER A 210 -21.80 14.10 5.77
C SER A 210 -20.53 14.08 6.60
N ILE A 211 -20.45 13.20 7.62
CA ILE A 211 -19.30 13.05 8.49
C ILE A 211 -18.21 12.20 7.82
N TYR A 212 -18.55 11.07 7.23
CA TYR A 212 -17.56 10.13 6.69
C TYR A 212 -16.62 10.74 5.64
N PRO A 213 -17.13 11.50 4.64
CA PRO A 213 -16.26 12.10 3.61
C PRO A 213 -15.23 13.11 4.14
N ILE A 214 -15.51 13.74 5.29
CA ILE A 214 -14.60 14.77 5.84
C ILE A 214 -13.59 14.21 6.85
N VAL A 215 -13.66 12.93 7.20
CA VAL A 215 -12.79 12.33 8.22
C VAL A 215 -11.31 12.48 7.88
N PRO A 216 -10.82 12.20 6.66
CA PRO A 216 -9.40 12.41 6.31
C PRO A 216 -9.00 13.89 6.38
N LEU A 217 -9.90 14.82 6.07
CA LEU A 217 -9.66 16.25 6.23
C LEU A 217 -9.56 16.65 7.71
N ALA A 218 -10.50 16.19 8.53
CA ALA A 218 -10.52 16.47 9.97
C ALA A 218 -9.22 16.00 10.63
N TYR A 219 -8.78 14.80 10.28
CA TYR A 219 -7.49 14.26 10.71
C TYR A 219 -6.33 15.12 10.23
N TYR A 220 -6.17 15.32 8.91
CA TYR A 220 -5.02 15.99 8.31
C TYR A 220 -4.90 17.47 8.70
N PHE A 221 -6.03 18.12 9.00
CA PHE A 221 -6.06 19.52 9.44
C PHE A 221 -6.16 19.67 10.97
N ALA A 222 -6.18 18.58 11.74
CA ALA A 222 -6.50 18.61 13.16
C ALA A 222 -7.73 19.49 13.43
N ALA A 223 -8.79 19.34 12.62
CA ALA A 223 -9.94 20.24 12.61
C ALA A 223 -11.01 19.78 13.59
N ASP A 224 -11.65 20.75 14.27
CA ASP A 224 -12.86 20.51 15.04
C ASP A 224 -14.03 20.27 14.08
N VAL A 225 -14.75 19.17 14.24
CA VAL A 225 -15.97 18.87 13.47
C VAL A 225 -17.18 19.32 14.26
N VAL A 226 -17.93 20.27 13.71
CA VAL A 226 -19.06 20.89 14.41
C VAL A 226 -20.34 20.79 13.60
N PRO A 227 -21.53 20.65 14.27
CA PRO A 227 -22.79 20.53 13.56
C PRO A 227 -23.21 21.84 12.88
N GLY A 228 -23.76 21.72 11.67
CA GLY A 228 -24.33 22.85 10.92
C GLY A 228 -25.29 22.40 9.82
N SER A 229 -25.88 23.34 9.11
CA SER A 229 -26.87 23.04 8.06
C SER A 229 -26.30 22.91 6.66
N SER A 230 -25.01 23.27 6.45
CA SER A 230 -24.33 23.22 5.16
C SER A 230 -22.87 22.90 5.36
N ALA A 231 -22.31 22.13 4.43
CA ALA A 231 -20.92 21.68 4.50
C ALA A 231 -19.94 22.80 4.12
N ARG A 232 -19.01 23.12 5.02
CA ARG A 232 -17.95 24.11 4.80
C ARG A 232 -16.79 23.91 5.76
N ILE A 233 -15.65 24.45 5.40
CA ILE A 233 -14.47 24.56 6.27
C ILE A 233 -14.25 26.04 6.63
N VAL A 234 -13.86 26.30 7.86
CA VAL A 234 -13.73 27.65 8.41
C VAL A 234 -12.40 27.77 9.16
N GLY A 235 -11.67 28.84 8.90
CA GLY A 235 -10.49 29.25 9.66
C GLY A 235 -10.59 30.73 10.08
N ASP A 236 -9.50 31.27 10.65
CA ASP A 236 -9.49 32.65 11.09
C ASP A 236 -9.60 33.63 9.90
N GLY A 237 -10.74 34.29 9.80
CA GLY A 237 -11.03 35.29 8.77
C GLY A 237 -11.39 34.75 7.39
N TRP A 238 -11.55 33.44 7.19
CA TRP A 238 -11.96 32.84 5.91
C TRP A 238 -12.94 31.68 6.09
N GLU A 239 -13.70 31.42 5.03
CA GLU A 239 -14.66 30.32 4.93
C GLU A 239 -14.62 29.75 3.49
N HIS A 240 -14.65 28.43 3.34
CA HIS A 240 -14.69 27.75 2.05
C HIS A 240 -15.82 26.71 2.02
N SER A 241 -16.72 26.82 1.05
CA SER A 241 -17.87 25.91 0.91
C SER A 241 -17.44 24.57 0.32
N LEU A 242 -17.92 23.49 0.93
CA LEU A 242 -17.79 22.13 0.40
C LEU A 242 -19.06 21.68 -0.37
N GLU A 243 -20.04 22.59 -0.56
CA GLU A 243 -21.25 22.36 -1.35
C GLU A 243 -21.04 22.72 -2.84
N PRO A 244 -21.81 22.11 -3.81
CA PRO A 244 -22.88 21.11 -3.56
C PRO A 244 -22.40 19.66 -3.52
N ASP A 245 -21.13 19.37 -3.72
CA ASP A 245 -20.55 18.04 -3.88
C ASP A 245 -19.48 17.83 -2.81
N LEU A 246 -19.94 17.49 -1.60
CA LEU A 246 -19.09 17.36 -0.41
C LEU A 246 -17.93 16.36 -0.62
N GLU A 247 -18.25 15.19 -1.13
CA GLU A 247 -17.28 14.09 -1.30
C GLU A 247 -16.13 14.49 -2.23
N ARG A 248 -16.48 15.00 -3.41
CA ARG A 248 -15.50 15.47 -4.39
C ARG A 248 -14.68 16.65 -3.87
N ARG A 249 -15.34 17.69 -3.28
CA ARG A 249 -14.65 18.88 -2.78
C ARG A 249 -13.75 18.60 -1.59
N ALA A 250 -14.16 17.68 -0.70
CA ALA A 250 -13.31 17.22 0.39
C ALA A 250 -12.05 16.52 -0.13
N GLY A 251 -12.21 15.63 -1.12
CA GLY A 251 -11.10 14.95 -1.76
C GLY A 251 -10.16 15.90 -2.53
N GLU A 252 -10.71 16.86 -3.26
CA GLU A 252 -9.93 17.89 -3.96
C GLU A 252 -9.10 18.73 -2.99
N LEU A 253 -9.72 19.17 -1.87
CA LEU A 253 -9.04 19.98 -0.87
C LEU A 253 -7.94 19.20 -0.14
N LEU A 254 -8.19 17.92 0.17
CA LEU A 254 -7.16 17.04 0.76
C LEU A 254 -5.94 16.92 -0.16
N ARG A 255 -6.17 16.57 -1.42
CA ARG A 255 -5.10 16.41 -2.43
C ARG A 255 -4.33 17.71 -2.65
N LEU A 256 -5.02 18.83 -2.81
CA LEU A 256 -4.42 20.15 -2.99
C LEU A 256 -3.54 20.52 -1.79
N SER A 257 -4.09 20.46 -0.58
CA SER A 257 -3.36 20.89 0.62
C SER A 257 -2.19 19.98 0.92
N PHE A 258 -2.34 18.67 0.68
CA PHE A 258 -1.26 17.71 0.83
C PHE A 258 -0.10 17.98 -0.15
N HIS A 259 -0.41 18.23 -1.43
CA HIS A 259 0.58 18.57 -2.43
C HIS A 259 1.35 19.85 -2.07
N LEU A 260 0.63 20.91 -1.68
CA LEU A 260 1.23 22.17 -1.28
C LEU A 260 2.10 22.03 -0.03
N ASP A 261 1.67 21.23 0.97
CA ASP A 261 2.50 20.93 2.13
C ASP A 261 3.76 20.13 1.76
N CYS A 262 3.67 19.17 0.81
CA CYS A 262 4.85 18.45 0.33
C CYS A 262 5.89 19.38 -0.33
N ILE A 263 5.43 20.40 -1.04
CA ILE A 263 6.33 21.42 -1.61
C ILE A 263 6.85 22.35 -0.50
N THR A 264 5.96 22.88 0.34
CA THR A 264 6.30 23.89 1.36
C THR A 264 7.28 23.33 2.40
N ARG A 265 7.21 22.06 2.77
CA ARG A 265 8.12 21.45 3.77
C ARG A 265 9.59 21.43 3.35
N THR A 266 9.90 21.66 2.05
CA THR A 266 11.30 21.78 1.59
C THR A 266 11.98 23.06 2.08
N GLU A 267 11.24 24.03 2.63
CA GLU A 267 11.76 25.20 3.32
C GLU A 267 12.12 24.92 4.79
N GLY A 268 11.78 23.73 5.31
CA GLY A 268 11.89 23.39 6.72
C GLY A 268 13.00 22.41 7.05
N LEU A 269 12.65 21.38 7.83
CA LEU A 269 13.60 20.44 8.44
C LEU A 269 14.39 19.58 7.42
N TYR A 270 13.89 19.41 6.21
CA TYR A 270 14.53 18.59 5.18
C TYR A 270 14.58 19.36 3.85
N PRO A 271 15.52 20.34 3.74
CA PRO A 271 15.70 21.09 2.50
C PRO A 271 16.30 20.17 1.43
N VAL A 272 15.53 19.87 0.42
CA VAL A 272 15.91 19.00 -0.70
C VAL A 272 15.40 19.58 -2.02
N ASP A 273 16.10 19.26 -3.11
CA ASP A 273 15.61 19.54 -4.45
C ASP A 273 14.42 18.63 -4.75
N LEU A 274 13.21 19.17 -4.71
CA LEU A 274 11.97 18.44 -4.96
C LEU A 274 11.46 18.78 -6.36
N HIS A 275 11.24 17.74 -7.16
CA HIS A 275 10.77 17.89 -8.55
C HIS A 275 9.45 18.67 -8.64
N GLU A 276 8.50 18.37 -7.81
CA GLU A 276 7.18 18.99 -7.80
C GLU A 276 7.27 20.49 -7.49
N ARG A 277 8.28 20.90 -6.72
CA ARG A 277 8.55 22.32 -6.46
C ARG A 277 9.10 23.04 -7.68
N GLU A 278 9.98 22.40 -8.45
CA GLU A 278 10.58 23.00 -9.65
C GLU A 278 9.59 23.06 -10.82
N THR A 279 8.65 22.10 -10.88
CA THR A 279 7.73 21.94 -12.00
C THR A 279 6.36 22.58 -11.78
N THR A 280 6.02 22.95 -10.54
CA THR A 280 4.72 23.57 -10.26
C THR A 280 4.53 24.89 -11.03
N SER A 281 3.32 25.09 -11.54
CA SER A 281 2.90 26.33 -12.19
C SER A 281 2.56 27.47 -11.21
N LEU A 282 2.62 27.18 -9.90
CA LEU A 282 2.28 28.13 -8.84
C LEU A 282 3.49 28.99 -8.48
N ASP A 283 3.29 30.30 -8.51
CA ASP A 283 4.27 31.29 -8.01
C ASP A 283 3.84 31.74 -6.62
N LEU A 284 4.27 30.98 -5.59
CA LEU A 284 3.95 31.20 -4.18
C LEU A 284 5.22 31.51 -3.39
N ASP A 285 5.05 32.29 -2.34
CA ASP A 285 6.10 32.53 -1.34
C ASP A 285 6.13 31.34 -0.35
N TRP A 286 6.94 30.30 -0.71
CA TRP A 286 7.00 29.05 0.03
C TRP A 286 7.59 29.21 1.44
N GLU A 287 8.60 30.10 1.61
CA GLU A 287 9.18 30.43 2.91
C GLU A 287 8.12 31.04 3.82
N ARG A 288 7.35 32.00 3.31
CA ARG A 288 6.22 32.59 4.05
C ARG A 288 5.16 31.54 4.40
N LEU A 289 4.80 30.65 3.47
CA LEU A 289 3.82 29.58 3.73
C LEU A 289 4.30 28.61 4.82
N TYR A 290 5.61 28.32 4.84
CA TYR A 290 6.19 27.46 5.85
C TYR A 290 6.03 28.04 7.28
N GLU A 291 6.27 29.32 7.45
CA GLU A 291 6.17 30.02 8.74
C GLU A 291 4.71 30.25 9.21
N MET A 292 3.74 30.11 8.32
CA MET A 292 2.33 30.35 8.66
C MET A 292 1.76 29.29 9.60
N PRO A 293 0.97 29.70 10.62
CA PRO A 293 0.08 28.78 11.34
C PRO A 293 -0.84 28.02 10.37
N LEU A 294 -1.22 26.78 10.73
CA LEU A 294 -2.02 25.92 9.86
C LEU A 294 -3.28 26.58 9.33
N ALA A 295 -4.07 27.25 10.19
CA ALA A 295 -5.31 27.90 9.77
C ALA A 295 -5.09 29.01 8.73
N GLU A 296 -4.01 29.81 8.88
CA GLU A 296 -3.66 30.87 7.92
C GLU A 296 -3.18 30.26 6.60
N ARG A 297 -2.28 29.26 6.64
CA ARG A 297 -1.76 28.55 5.47
C ARG A 297 -2.88 27.89 4.69
N LEU A 298 -3.83 27.26 5.36
CA LEU A 298 -4.98 26.65 4.71
C LEU A 298 -5.88 27.71 4.02
N GLY A 299 -5.98 28.92 4.56
CA GLY A 299 -6.65 30.05 3.91
C GLY A 299 -6.03 30.41 2.54
N GLU A 300 -4.70 30.35 2.43
CA GLU A 300 -4.00 30.50 1.15
C GLU A 300 -4.29 29.29 0.21
N HIS A 301 -4.28 28.04 0.74
CA HIS A 301 -4.56 26.85 -0.07
C HIS A 301 -5.97 26.88 -0.67
N VAL A 302 -7.01 27.19 0.09
CA VAL A 302 -8.40 27.23 -0.41
C VAL A 302 -8.64 28.37 -1.41
N SER A 303 -7.75 29.37 -1.47
CA SER A 303 -7.80 30.45 -2.45
C SER A 303 -7.37 30.00 -3.85
N ILE A 304 -6.70 28.86 -3.96
CA ILE A 304 -6.19 28.31 -5.22
C ILE A 304 -7.25 27.41 -5.84
N PRO A 305 -7.75 27.70 -7.05
CA PRO A 305 -8.66 26.80 -7.76
C PRO A 305 -7.98 25.44 -8.02
N PHE A 306 -8.64 24.35 -7.68
CA PHE A 306 -8.10 22.98 -7.84
C PHE A 306 -7.66 22.69 -9.26
N GLU A 307 -8.39 23.20 -10.27
CA GLU A 307 -8.11 23.00 -11.70
C GLU A 307 -6.75 23.56 -12.14
N ARG A 308 -6.17 24.50 -11.38
CA ARG A 308 -4.84 25.03 -11.68
C ARG A 308 -3.73 24.02 -11.44
N VAL A 309 -3.93 23.10 -10.53
CA VAL A 309 -2.91 22.11 -10.10
C VAL A 309 -3.34 20.68 -10.42
N ALA A 310 -4.54 20.45 -10.91
CA ALA A 310 -5.09 19.11 -11.13
C ALA A 310 -4.19 18.24 -12.03
N SER A 311 -3.52 18.82 -13.03
CA SER A 311 -2.59 18.12 -13.91
C SER A 311 -1.20 17.87 -13.28
N GLU A 312 -0.87 18.56 -12.18
CA GLU A 312 0.39 18.40 -11.46
C GLU A 312 0.27 17.33 -10.35
N LEU A 313 -0.98 17.10 -9.89
CA LEU A 313 -1.23 16.15 -8.80
C LEU A 313 -1.03 14.71 -9.27
N PRO A 314 -0.34 13.88 -8.48
CA PRO A 314 -0.23 12.47 -8.78
C PRO A 314 -1.59 11.77 -8.67
N ARG A 315 -1.73 10.63 -9.33
CA ARG A 315 -2.85 9.73 -9.12
C ARG A 315 -2.89 9.30 -7.65
N TRP A 316 -4.04 9.52 -6.99
CA TRP A 316 -4.17 9.22 -5.57
C TRP A 316 -4.22 7.71 -5.31
N THR A 317 -3.86 7.29 -4.11
CA THR A 317 -3.66 5.87 -3.81
C THR A 317 -4.95 5.11 -3.57
N LEU A 318 -5.90 5.71 -2.85
CA LEU A 318 -7.06 5.00 -2.33
C LEU A 318 -8.30 5.87 -2.34
N THR A 319 -9.41 5.32 -2.84
CA THR A 319 -10.78 5.78 -2.57
C THR A 319 -11.50 4.69 -1.77
N THR A 320 -12.20 5.08 -0.72
CA THR A 320 -13.01 4.18 0.09
C THR A 320 -14.47 4.61 0.07
N ASP A 321 -15.33 3.73 -0.43
CA ASP A 321 -16.77 3.84 -0.29
C ASP A 321 -17.20 3.24 1.04
N VAL A 322 -17.78 4.05 1.91
CA VAL A 322 -18.23 3.63 3.24
C VAL A 322 -19.74 3.83 3.35
N ARG A 323 -20.48 2.76 3.59
CA ARG A 323 -21.92 2.86 3.82
C ARG A 323 -22.19 3.73 5.06
N PRO A 324 -23.10 4.75 4.97
CA PRO A 324 -23.36 5.68 6.05
C PRO A 324 -24.18 5.05 7.19
N HIS A 325 -23.58 4.07 7.86
CA HIS A 325 -24.16 3.30 8.95
C HIS A 325 -23.22 3.30 10.17
N PRO A 326 -23.73 3.41 11.42
CA PRO A 326 -22.90 3.53 12.63
C PRO A 326 -21.89 2.37 12.82
N GLU A 327 -22.21 1.17 12.37
CA GLU A 327 -21.31 0.00 12.45
C GLU A 327 -20.01 0.14 11.65
N ASN A 328 -19.99 1.02 10.63
CA ASN A 328 -18.82 1.27 9.83
C ASN A 328 -17.90 2.37 10.41
N ALA A 329 -18.30 3.01 11.51
CA ALA A 329 -17.51 4.08 12.12
C ALA A 329 -16.16 3.61 12.64
N GLU A 330 -16.04 2.37 13.07
CA GLU A 330 -14.78 1.77 13.54
C GLU A 330 -13.69 1.68 12.46
N MET A 331 -14.07 1.74 11.16
CA MET A 331 -13.11 1.81 10.05
C MET A 331 -12.50 3.20 9.84
N LEU A 332 -13.12 4.27 10.35
CA LEU A 332 -12.72 5.65 10.06
C LEU A 332 -11.27 6.00 10.46
N PRO A 333 -10.73 5.53 11.61
CA PRO A 333 -9.32 5.78 11.96
C PRO A 333 -8.34 5.23 10.92
N PHE A 334 -8.59 4.04 10.39
CA PHE A 334 -7.75 3.41 9.36
C PHE A 334 -7.84 4.16 8.03
N ILE A 335 -9.05 4.57 7.63
CA ILE A 335 -9.31 5.36 6.43
C ILE A 335 -8.60 6.72 6.51
N ALA A 336 -8.64 7.36 7.68
CA ALA A 336 -7.95 8.62 7.93
C ALA A 336 -6.42 8.45 7.88
N ALA A 337 -5.88 7.41 8.53
CA ALA A 337 -4.43 7.13 8.54
C ALA A 337 -3.86 6.97 7.13
N GLU A 338 -4.62 6.35 6.23
CA GLU A 338 -4.25 6.15 4.83
C GLU A 338 -4.53 7.36 3.93
N LEU A 339 -5.11 8.45 4.46
CA LEU A 339 -5.56 9.64 3.71
C LEU A 339 -6.43 9.26 2.50
N SER A 340 -7.34 8.30 2.68
CA SER A 340 -8.24 7.86 1.63
C SER A 340 -9.18 8.97 1.19
N LEU A 341 -9.53 9.02 -0.09
CA LEU A 341 -10.69 9.79 -0.55
C LEU A 341 -11.94 9.01 -0.15
N VAL A 342 -12.89 9.66 0.53
CA VAL A 342 -14.06 8.95 1.07
C VAL A 342 -15.32 9.38 0.37
N ARG A 343 -16.10 8.38 -0.07
CA ARG A 343 -17.48 8.55 -0.52
C ARG A 343 -18.41 7.79 0.42
N SER A 344 -19.63 8.28 0.57
CA SER A 344 -20.59 7.68 1.49
C SER A 344 -21.96 7.45 0.81
N PRO A 345 -22.03 6.47 -0.12
CA PRO A 345 -23.23 6.23 -0.90
C PRO A 345 -24.37 5.64 -0.05
N GLU A 346 -25.54 6.31 -0.05
CA GLU A 346 -26.75 5.78 0.60
C GLU A 346 -27.35 4.60 -0.16
N THR A 347 -27.27 4.67 -1.49
CA THR A 347 -27.77 3.61 -2.39
C THR A 347 -26.63 3.12 -3.26
N VAL A 348 -26.59 1.82 -3.49
CA VAL A 348 -25.60 1.20 -4.36
C VAL A 348 -26.33 0.50 -5.50
N ASN A 349 -25.80 0.67 -6.70
CA ASN A 349 -26.35 -0.01 -7.86
C ASN A 349 -26.18 -1.52 -7.68
N ARG A 350 -27.22 -2.27 -7.98
CA ARG A 350 -27.14 -3.72 -8.12
C ARG A 350 -26.91 -4.06 -9.59
N PRO A 351 -26.20 -5.16 -9.89
CA PRO A 351 -25.98 -5.58 -11.26
C PRO A 351 -27.29 -5.70 -12.02
N THR A 352 -27.33 -5.15 -13.23
CA THR A 352 -28.53 -5.25 -14.09
C THR A 352 -28.58 -6.62 -14.76
N ALA A 353 -29.78 -7.05 -15.18
CA ALA A 353 -29.94 -8.31 -15.91
C ALA A 353 -29.09 -8.36 -17.21
N THR A 354 -28.75 -7.21 -17.79
CA THR A 354 -27.85 -7.11 -18.95
C THR A 354 -26.41 -7.44 -18.60
N GLU A 355 -25.96 -7.04 -17.42
CA GLU A 355 -24.63 -7.35 -16.91
C GLU A 355 -24.54 -8.80 -16.45
N GLN A 356 -25.64 -9.39 -16.03
CA GLN A 356 -25.77 -10.79 -15.66
C GLN A 356 -25.96 -11.74 -16.87
N SER A 357 -26.09 -11.22 -18.08
CA SER A 357 -26.31 -12.05 -19.29
C SER A 357 -25.06 -12.89 -19.61
N PRO A 358 -25.19 -14.20 -19.85
CA PRO A 358 -24.08 -15.04 -20.32
C PRO A 358 -23.40 -14.51 -21.59
N ALA A 359 -24.17 -13.82 -22.47
CA ALA A 359 -23.64 -13.18 -23.67
C ALA A 359 -22.74 -11.95 -23.32
N ALA A 360 -23.09 -11.20 -22.30
CA ALA A 360 -22.26 -10.10 -21.83
C ALA A 360 -20.95 -10.62 -21.18
N GLY A 361 -21.01 -11.71 -20.42
CA GLY A 361 -19.84 -12.41 -19.89
C GLY A 361 -18.93 -12.95 -21.00
N PHE A 362 -19.49 -13.57 -22.01
CA PHE A 362 -18.75 -14.06 -23.18
C PHE A 362 -18.07 -12.94 -23.97
N LEU A 363 -18.77 -11.83 -24.20
CA LEU A 363 -18.21 -10.68 -24.93
C LEU A 363 -17.14 -9.92 -24.13
N ARG A 364 -17.12 -10.08 -22.80
CA ARG A 364 -16.21 -9.39 -21.89
C ARG A 364 -15.05 -10.25 -21.36
N SER A 365 -15.10 -11.56 -21.55
CA SER A 365 -14.01 -12.52 -21.24
C SER A 365 -13.56 -13.25 -22.50
N PRO A 366 -13.06 -12.58 -23.53
CA PRO A 366 -12.60 -13.28 -24.72
C PRO A 366 -11.32 -14.03 -24.36
N ASP A 367 -11.26 -15.32 -24.71
CA ASP A 367 -10.00 -15.99 -24.93
C ASP A 367 -9.11 -15.10 -25.82
N PRO A 368 -7.81 -14.93 -25.53
CA PRO A 368 -6.91 -14.16 -26.39
C PRO A 368 -7.00 -14.49 -27.88
N ALA A 369 -7.34 -15.74 -28.23
CA ALA A 369 -7.62 -16.16 -29.59
C ALA A 369 -8.88 -15.51 -30.20
N THR A 370 -9.86 -15.10 -29.39
CA THR A 370 -11.12 -14.46 -29.85
C THR A 370 -11.06 -12.94 -29.83
N ALA A 371 -10.17 -12.34 -29.07
CA ALA A 371 -9.97 -10.88 -29.01
C ALA A 371 -9.55 -10.30 -30.37
N GLY A 372 -8.80 -11.07 -31.17
CA GLY A 372 -8.43 -10.70 -32.55
C GLY A 372 -9.61 -10.67 -33.53
N LEU A 373 -10.65 -11.45 -33.29
CA LEU A 373 -11.83 -11.54 -34.18
C LEU A 373 -12.83 -10.38 -33.95
N LEU A 374 -12.89 -9.81 -32.75
CA LEU A 374 -13.79 -8.70 -32.42
C LEU A 374 -13.25 -7.31 -32.84
N ARG A 375 -11.95 -7.19 -33.09
CA ARG A 375 -11.31 -5.94 -33.55
C ARG A 375 -11.41 -5.70 -35.08
N GLY A 376 -11.86 -6.69 -35.86
CA GLY A 376 -11.96 -6.63 -37.32
C GLY A 376 -13.32 -6.17 -37.91
N GLY A 377 -14.29 -5.80 -37.10
CA GLY A 377 -15.69 -5.64 -37.54
C GLY A 377 -16.25 -4.22 -37.49
N THR A 378 -15.67 -3.27 -38.20
CA THR A 378 -16.44 -2.09 -38.65
C THR A 378 -16.62 -2.16 -40.15
N SER A 379 -17.71 -2.77 -40.62
CA SER A 379 -18.55 -2.26 -41.70
C SER A 379 -19.59 -3.23 -42.16
N THR A 380 -20.81 -2.71 -42.33
CA THR A 380 -21.95 -3.12 -43.13
C THR A 380 -22.79 -4.32 -42.67
N ALA A 381 -23.96 -3.90 -42.23
CA ALA A 381 -25.15 -4.75 -42.09
C ALA A 381 -25.50 -5.51 -43.38
N SER A 382 -25.77 -6.79 -43.27
CA SER A 382 -26.92 -7.44 -43.92
C SER A 382 -27.04 -8.92 -43.50
N ASN A 383 -28.15 -9.17 -42.90
CA ASN A 383 -29.01 -10.35 -42.88
C ASN A 383 -28.46 -11.80 -42.96
N ALA A 384 -28.95 -12.56 -42.00
CA ALA A 384 -29.45 -13.94 -42.05
C ALA A 384 -28.49 -15.08 -41.70
N GLY A 385 -28.88 -15.82 -40.67
CA GLY A 385 -28.48 -17.21 -40.52
C GLY A 385 -28.14 -17.57 -39.06
N SER A 386 -29.19 -17.97 -38.33
CA SER A 386 -29.07 -18.65 -37.05
C SER A 386 -28.21 -19.91 -37.19
N ASN A 387 -27.06 -19.96 -36.57
CA ASN A 387 -26.42 -21.21 -36.20
C ASN A 387 -26.03 -21.11 -34.72
N SER A 388 -26.79 -21.79 -33.91
CA SER A 388 -26.52 -22.06 -32.52
C SER A 388 -25.22 -22.85 -32.38
N VAL A 389 -24.19 -22.26 -31.82
CA VAL A 389 -23.00 -22.96 -31.35
C VAL A 389 -23.32 -23.45 -29.93
N PRO A 390 -23.10 -24.73 -29.60
CA PRO A 390 -23.45 -25.25 -28.27
C PRO A 390 -22.59 -24.58 -27.20
N ALA A 391 -23.25 -23.98 -26.23
CA ALA A 391 -22.64 -23.56 -24.99
C ALA A 391 -22.11 -24.81 -24.26
N GLY A 392 -20.82 -24.96 -24.14
CA GLY A 392 -20.28 -26.11 -23.43
C GLY A 392 -18.77 -26.36 -23.53
N ALA A 393 -18.01 -25.50 -24.17
CA ALA A 393 -16.62 -25.82 -24.46
C ALA A 393 -15.57 -25.03 -23.62
N PHE A 394 -15.97 -24.16 -22.69
CA PHE A 394 -15.01 -23.21 -22.11
C PHE A 394 -15.11 -22.99 -20.59
N THR A 395 -15.77 -23.84 -19.82
CA THR A 395 -15.81 -23.74 -18.38
C THR A 395 -15.10 -24.91 -17.71
N ARG A 396 -14.32 -24.64 -16.66
CA ARG A 396 -13.80 -25.64 -15.73
C ARG A 396 -14.97 -26.39 -15.11
N GLY A 397 -15.01 -27.69 -15.28
CA GLY A 397 -15.75 -28.57 -14.41
C GLY A 397 -17.20 -28.88 -14.74
N ALA A 398 -17.47 -29.47 -15.90
CA ALA A 398 -18.61 -30.35 -16.05
C ALA A 398 -18.12 -31.68 -16.59
N ARG A 399 -17.75 -32.62 -15.74
CA ARG A 399 -17.57 -34.03 -16.11
C ARG A 399 -18.71 -34.86 -15.58
N GLY A 400 -19.60 -35.18 -16.49
CA GLY A 400 -20.41 -36.37 -16.42
C GLY A 400 -19.63 -37.55 -16.98
N SER A 401 -19.48 -38.59 -16.18
CA SER A 401 -18.93 -39.88 -16.54
C SER A 401 -19.69 -40.55 -17.68
N ARG A 402 -19.01 -41.07 -18.70
CA ARG A 402 -19.35 -42.33 -19.36
C ARG A 402 -18.15 -42.88 -20.10
N GLY A 403 -17.79 -44.11 -19.71
CA GLY A 403 -16.77 -44.92 -20.33
C GLY A 403 -17.18 -45.53 -21.67
N VAL A 404 -16.26 -46.33 -22.21
CA VAL A 404 -16.28 -47.28 -23.35
C VAL A 404 -15.42 -46.72 -24.48
N ASP A 405 -14.44 -47.36 -25.04
CA ASP A 405 -13.99 -48.70 -25.24
C ASP A 405 -12.62 -48.67 -25.95
N GLU A 406 -11.79 -49.64 -25.65
CA GLU A 406 -10.53 -49.93 -26.32
C GLU A 406 -10.77 -50.42 -27.77
N SER A 407 -10.04 -49.90 -28.73
CA SER A 407 -9.27 -50.66 -29.74
C SER A 407 -8.93 -49.77 -30.95
N ASP A 408 -7.71 -49.52 -31.18
CA ASP A 408 -6.87 -49.90 -32.34
C ASP A 408 -5.59 -49.08 -32.40
N ARG A 409 -4.52 -49.81 -32.23
CA ARG A 409 -3.15 -49.34 -32.49
C ARG A 409 -2.89 -49.41 -34.00
N GLN A 410 -2.27 -48.36 -34.56
CA GLN A 410 -1.04 -48.52 -35.37
C GLN A 410 -0.35 -47.17 -35.63
N PRO A 411 0.98 -47.14 -35.77
CA PRO A 411 1.82 -45.98 -35.75
C PRO A 411 2.20 -45.49 -37.14
N VAL A 412 2.28 -44.20 -37.38
CA VAL A 412 2.99 -43.64 -38.54
C VAL A 412 3.53 -42.25 -38.24
N GLY A 413 4.86 -42.13 -38.35
CA GLY A 413 5.54 -41.11 -39.13
C GLY A 413 5.68 -39.71 -38.54
N GLU A 414 6.88 -39.37 -38.15
CA GLU A 414 7.35 -37.98 -38.10
C GLU A 414 7.15 -37.29 -39.45
N PRO A 415 6.78 -36.00 -39.44
CA PRO A 415 7.30 -35.11 -40.47
C PRO A 415 8.06 -33.94 -39.88
N THR A 416 9.31 -33.83 -40.29
CA THR A 416 10.10 -32.62 -40.38
C THR A 416 9.38 -31.57 -41.24
N GLY A 417 9.26 -30.36 -40.79
CA GLY A 417 8.77 -29.27 -41.64
C GLY A 417 8.72 -27.92 -40.96
N SER A 418 9.76 -27.13 -41.09
CA SER A 418 9.82 -25.67 -41.24
C SER A 418 8.99 -24.78 -40.30
N GLU A 419 9.69 -24.08 -39.45
CA GLU A 419 9.29 -22.83 -38.83
C GLU A 419 8.86 -21.82 -39.92
N GLU A 420 7.59 -21.45 -39.95
CA GLU A 420 7.12 -20.22 -40.56
C GLU A 420 6.83 -19.24 -39.42
N SER A 421 7.70 -18.24 -39.31
CA SER A 421 7.48 -17.05 -38.53
C SER A 421 6.25 -16.30 -39.07
N ILE A 422 5.24 -16.17 -38.24
CA ILE A 422 4.11 -15.29 -38.52
C ILE A 422 4.49 -13.90 -37.97
N ASP A 423 4.84 -12.99 -38.87
CA ASP A 423 4.92 -11.56 -38.62
C ASP A 423 3.54 -11.06 -38.18
N VAL A 424 3.42 -10.61 -36.94
CA VAL A 424 2.23 -9.92 -36.42
C VAL A 424 2.61 -8.47 -36.15
N ASP A 425 2.85 -7.71 -37.22
CA ASP A 425 2.76 -6.24 -37.18
C ASP A 425 1.29 -5.84 -37.23
N ALA A 426 0.68 -5.64 -36.07
CA ALA A 426 -0.59 -4.96 -35.91
C ALA A 426 -0.39 -3.71 -35.06
N GLU A 427 -0.55 -2.55 -35.66
CA GLU A 427 -0.63 -1.25 -35.01
C GLU A 427 -1.56 -1.33 -33.78
N ILE A 428 -0.98 -1.36 -32.59
CA ILE A 428 -1.68 -1.22 -31.32
C ILE A 428 -1.79 0.28 -31.07
N THR A 429 -2.96 0.86 -31.37
CA THR A 429 -3.29 2.19 -30.84
C THR A 429 -3.24 2.10 -29.32
N SER A 430 -2.35 2.89 -28.74
CA SER A 430 -2.16 3.03 -27.29
C SER A 430 -3.51 3.30 -26.60
N ILE A 431 -3.97 2.36 -25.82
CA ILE A 431 -5.03 2.59 -24.84
C ILE A 431 -4.34 3.34 -23.69
N ASP A 432 -4.85 4.52 -23.37
CA ASP A 432 -4.39 5.30 -22.21
C ASP A 432 -4.44 4.40 -20.98
N PRO A 433 -3.30 4.10 -20.32
CA PRO A 433 -3.27 3.22 -19.16
C PRO A 433 -4.06 3.77 -17.97
N ASP A 434 -4.47 5.03 -18.02
CA ASP A 434 -5.26 5.68 -16.98
C ASP A 434 -6.79 5.47 -17.14
N GLU A 435 -7.30 4.89 -18.25
CA GLU A 435 -8.72 4.61 -18.46
C GLU A 435 -9.22 3.24 -17.96
N THR A 436 -8.42 2.42 -17.31
CA THR A 436 -8.88 1.15 -16.72
C THR A 436 -9.58 1.34 -15.37
N SER A 437 -10.58 2.21 -15.29
CA SER A 437 -11.53 2.18 -14.19
C SER A 437 -12.42 0.95 -14.36
N GLY A 438 -12.33 0.04 -13.40
CA GLY A 438 -12.81 -1.32 -13.43
C GLY A 438 -14.26 -1.52 -13.88
N THR A 439 -14.46 -1.84 -15.14
CA THR A 439 -15.71 -2.46 -15.56
C THR A 439 -15.59 -3.95 -15.30
N PHE A 440 -16.38 -4.48 -14.35
CA PHE A 440 -16.47 -5.91 -14.06
C PHE A 440 -16.86 -6.69 -15.34
N THR A 441 -16.16 -7.77 -15.64
CA THR A 441 -16.28 -8.51 -16.90
C THR A 441 -16.65 -10.00 -16.73
N GLY A 442 -17.19 -10.41 -15.56
CA GLY A 442 -17.52 -11.80 -15.25
C GLY A 442 -19.02 -12.14 -15.25
N PHE A 443 -19.34 -13.43 -15.14
CA PHE A 443 -20.68 -13.92 -14.85
C PHE A 443 -20.95 -13.80 -13.34
N ILE A 444 -22.12 -13.29 -12.97
CA ILE A 444 -22.54 -13.09 -11.59
C ILE A 444 -23.57 -14.17 -11.25
N PRO A 445 -23.38 -14.96 -10.18
CA PRO A 445 -24.40 -15.87 -9.67
C PRO A 445 -25.68 -15.11 -9.26
N ASP A 446 -26.85 -15.71 -9.50
CA ASP A 446 -28.15 -15.06 -9.29
C ASP A 446 -28.51 -14.82 -7.80
N ASP A 447 -27.82 -15.48 -6.88
CA ASP A 447 -28.08 -15.52 -5.42
C ASP A 447 -27.11 -14.68 -4.59
N ALA A 448 -26.04 -14.15 -5.18
CA ALA A 448 -25.08 -13.34 -4.46
C ALA A 448 -25.54 -11.88 -4.31
N ASP A 449 -25.33 -11.31 -3.11
CA ASP A 449 -25.65 -9.90 -2.82
C ASP A 449 -24.54 -8.96 -3.33
N PHE A 450 -24.39 -8.88 -4.66
CA PHE A 450 -23.43 -8.02 -5.31
C PHE A 450 -23.83 -6.55 -5.29
N VAL A 451 -22.83 -5.68 -5.13
CA VAL A 451 -22.96 -4.22 -5.20
C VAL A 451 -21.98 -3.68 -6.25
N CYS A 452 -22.40 -2.65 -6.98
CA CYS A 452 -21.58 -1.99 -8.00
C CYS A 452 -21.27 -0.55 -7.55
N PRO A 453 -20.19 -0.32 -6.84
CA PRO A 453 -19.74 1.04 -6.51
C PRO A 453 -19.42 1.84 -7.78
N GLU A 454 -19.56 3.17 -7.70
CA GLU A 454 -19.15 4.04 -8.81
C GLU A 454 -17.63 3.95 -9.03
N PRO A 455 -17.14 3.85 -10.27
CA PRO A 455 -15.71 3.82 -10.56
C PRO A 455 -14.95 5.01 -9.98
N THR A 456 -13.66 4.84 -9.76
CA THR A 456 -12.75 5.88 -9.23
C THR A 456 -11.47 5.94 -10.08
N ASP A 457 -10.80 7.08 -10.05
CA ASP A 457 -9.51 7.32 -10.70
C ASP A 457 -8.30 6.97 -9.82
N THR A 458 -8.51 6.46 -8.60
CA THR A 458 -7.43 6.09 -7.67
C THR A 458 -6.82 4.72 -8.00
N VAL A 459 -5.64 4.43 -7.43
CA VAL A 459 -4.95 3.14 -7.62
C VAL A 459 -5.78 1.99 -7.08
N GLU A 460 -6.35 2.16 -5.88
CA GLU A 460 -7.26 1.20 -5.26
C GLU A 460 -8.62 1.85 -5.01
N HIS A 461 -9.66 1.03 -5.17
CA HIS A 461 -11.01 1.32 -4.74
C HIS A 461 -11.44 0.29 -3.69
N ALA A 462 -11.73 0.73 -2.47
CA ALA A 462 -12.17 -0.11 -1.37
C ALA A 462 -13.65 0.11 -1.04
N TRP A 463 -14.30 -0.94 -0.56
CA TRP A 463 -15.69 -0.96 -0.13
C TRP A 463 -15.78 -1.40 1.32
N VAL A 464 -16.47 -0.59 2.14
CA VAL A 464 -16.80 -0.86 3.54
C VAL A 464 -18.33 -0.88 3.70
N GLY A 465 -18.88 -2.02 4.04
CA GLY A 465 -20.32 -2.25 4.19
C GLY A 465 -20.77 -3.61 3.71
N GLU A 466 -22.06 -3.89 3.78
CA GLU A 466 -22.65 -5.14 3.31
C GLU A 466 -22.50 -5.33 1.79
N GLY A 467 -22.58 -6.57 1.35
CA GLY A 467 -22.50 -6.98 -0.05
C GLY A 467 -21.08 -7.18 -0.59
N VAL A 468 -21.00 -7.86 -1.72
CA VAL A 468 -19.75 -8.17 -2.42
C VAL A 468 -19.50 -7.13 -3.51
N PRO A 469 -18.44 -6.31 -3.44
CA PRO A 469 -18.24 -5.23 -4.40
C PRO A 469 -17.73 -5.76 -5.75
N LEU A 470 -18.31 -5.27 -6.84
CA LEU A 470 -17.80 -5.45 -8.19
C LEU A 470 -16.99 -4.23 -8.61
N GLY A 471 -15.73 -4.44 -8.95
CA GLY A 471 -14.80 -3.35 -9.31
C GLY A 471 -14.20 -2.60 -8.12
N ALA A 472 -14.34 -3.12 -6.90
CA ALA A 472 -13.70 -2.61 -5.70
C ALA A 472 -13.24 -3.76 -4.79
N ASN A 473 -12.31 -3.49 -3.88
CA ASN A 473 -11.83 -4.42 -2.87
C ASN A 473 -12.75 -4.43 -1.65
N LYS A 474 -12.90 -5.56 -0.99
CA LYS A 474 -13.69 -5.71 0.23
C LYS A 474 -12.83 -5.48 1.47
N ALA A 475 -12.87 -4.30 2.05
CA ALA A 475 -12.18 -4.00 3.30
C ALA A 475 -12.98 -4.52 4.52
N THR A 476 -12.29 -5.12 5.49
CA THR A 476 -12.89 -5.68 6.72
C THR A 476 -12.17 -5.19 7.96
N LEU A 477 -12.92 -4.80 8.99
CA LEU A 477 -12.39 -4.22 10.23
C LEU A 477 -11.42 -5.17 10.95
N GLU A 478 -11.72 -6.47 10.97
CA GLU A 478 -10.91 -7.48 11.64
C GLU A 478 -9.49 -7.57 11.06
N ALA A 479 -9.38 -7.43 9.74
CA ALA A 479 -8.09 -7.47 9.04
C ALA A 479 -7.21 -6.28 9.44
N TYR A 480 -7.78 -5.08 9.48
CA TYR A 480 -7.07 -3.87 9.89
C TYR A 480 -6.65 -3.91 11.37
N HIS A 481 -7.50 -4.44 12.26
CA HIS A 481 -7.13 -4.67 13.67
C HIS A 481 -5.97 -5.67 13.82
N ARG A 482 -5.89 -6.69 12.97
CA ARG A 482 -4.76 -7.64 12.97
C ARG A 482 -3.47 -7.00 12.49
N ARG A 483 -3.53 -6.10 11.50
CA ARG A 483 -2.37 -5.31 11.07
C ARG A 483 -1.72 -4.60 12.25
N LEU A 484 -2.53 -3.93 13.10
CA LEU A 484 -2.01 -3.24 14.29
C LEU A 484 -1.39 -4.18 15.33
N LYS A 485 -1.90 -5.42 15.45
CA LYS A 485 -1.39 -6.40 16.39
C LYS A 485 -0.14 -7.13 15.91
N ALA A 486 0.07 -7.20 14.60
CA ALA A 486 1.19 -7.95 14.02
C ALA A 486 2.56 -7.30 14.31
N GLY A 487 2.59 -6.01 14.71
CA GLY A 487 3.84 -5.29 15.01
C GLY A 487 4.77 -5.21 13.80
N SER A 488 6.03 -4.86 14.03
CA SER A 488 7.08 -4.98 13.01
C SER A 488 7.48 -6.44 12.89
N VAL A 489 7.09 -7.08 11.79
CA VAL A 489 7.49 -8.46 11.47
C VAL A 489 9.02 -8.52 11.37
N ASP A 490 9.64 -9.54 11.98
CA ASP A 490 11.05 -9.85 11.73
C ASP A 490 11.19 -10.32 10.27
N GLN A 491 11.56 -9.37 9.40
CA GLN A 491 11.64 -9.59 7.95
C GLN A 491 12.89 -10.39 7.51
N SER A 492 13.62 -10.97 8.46
CA SER A 492 14.81 -11.78 8.16
C SER A 492 14.47 -13.11 7.47
N ARG A 493 13.24 -13.61 7.67
CA ARG A 493 12.75 -14.87 7.10
C ARG A 493 11.28 -14.77 6.76
N ILE A 494 10.90 -15.20 5.56
CA ILE A 494 9.52 -15.20 5.05
C ILE A 494 9.13 -16.63 4.68
N SER A 495 8.05 -17.13 5.27
CA SER A 495 7.49 -18.44 5.00
C SER A 495 6.42 -18.36 3.90
N VAL A 496 6.63 -19.08 2.80
CA VAL A 496 5.68 -19.16 1.69
C VAL A 496 5.24 -20.59 1.50
N LEU A 497 3.95 -20.80 1.52
CA LEU A 497 3.34 -22.11 1.31
C LEU A 497 2.57 -22.12 -0.02
N VAL A 498 2.97 -22.99 -0.93
CA VAL A 498 2.25 -23.22 -2.20
C VAL A 498 1.50 -24.55 -2.07
N VAL A 499 0.19 -24.52 -2.19
CA VAL A 499 -0.66 -25.71 -2.18
C VAL A 499 -1.25 -25.91 -3.56
N CYS A 500 -0.96 -27.06 -4.18
CA CYS A 500 -1.48 -27.45 -5.48
C CYS A 500 -2.30 -28.74 -5.40
N ASN A 501 -3.62 -28.61 -5.38
CA ASN A 501 -4.57 -29.72 -5.23
C ASN A 501 -5.25 -30.12 -6.56
N ASP A 502 -4.65 -29.78 -7.71
CA ASP A 502 -5.10 -30.22 -9.02
C ASP A 502 -3.93 -30.66 -9.88
N GLU A 503 -4.04 -31.88 -10.44
CA GLU A 503 -2.97 -32.47 -11.26
C GLU A 503 -2.75 -31.71 -12.59
N GLN A 504 -3.82 -31.12 -13.17
CA GLN A 504 -3.74 -30.36 -14.43
C GLN A 504 -3.11 -28.98 -14.25
N MET A 505 -3.09 -28.47 -12.99
CA MET A 505 -2.54 -27.17 -12.63
C MET A 505 -1.13 -27.28 -12.01
N ARG A 506 -0.51 -28.45 -12.03
CA ARG A 506 0.84 -28.65 -11.46
C ARG A 506 1.92 -27.79 -12.13
N GLU A 507 1.72 -27.37 -13.38
CA GLU A 507 2.61 -26.40 -14.04
C GLU A 507 2.58 -25.03 -13.34
N GLU A 508 1.48 -24.68 -12.68
CA GLU A 508 1.40 -23.50 -11.81
C GLU A 508 2.21 -23.69 -10.51
N GLY A 509 2.42 -24.92 -10.06
CA GLY A 509 3.26 -25.24 -8.89
C GLY A 509 4.71 -24.75 -9.05
N ASN A 510 5.19 -24.54 -10.27
CA ASN A 510 6.48 -23.92 -10.56
C ASN A 510 6.53 -22.44 -10.16
N VAL A 511 5.40 -21.85 -9.80
CA VAL A 511 5.34 -20.50 -9.19
C VAL A 511 6.22 -20.39 -7.94
N ALA A 512 6.45 -21.51 -7.24
CA ALA A 512 7.38 -21.53 -6.10
C ALA A 512 8.79 -21.03 -6.47
N GLU A 513 9.23 -21.24 -7.70
CA GLU A 513 10.54 -20.78 -8.20
C GLU A 513 10.60 -19.24 -8.34
N LEU A 514 9.44 -18.56 -8.34
CA LEU A 514 9.35 -17.10 -8.46
C LEU A 514 9.41 -16.39 -7.11
N TYR A 515 9.20 -17.12 -6.00
CA TYR A 515 9.47 -16.62 -4.68
C TYR A 515 10.95 -16.80 -4.34
N GLY A 516 11.48 -15.96 -3.47
CA GLY A 516 12.87 -16.14 -3.00
C GLY A 516 13.96 -15.74 -3.97
N LEU A 517 13.67 -14.97 -5.01
CA LEU A 517 14.65 -14.48 -6.00
C LEU A 517 15.55 -13.35 -5.46
N ARG A 518 15.55 -13.09 -4.14
CA ARG A 518 16.29 -11.98 -3.52
C ARG A 518 17.33 -12.50 -2.53
N ASP A 519 18.55 -11.99 -2.65
CA ASP A 519 19.69 -12.40 -1.82
C ASP A 519 19.63 -11.89 -0.37
N MET A 520 18.79 -10.88 -0.07
CA MET A 520 18.77 -10.20 1.23
C MET A 520 17.71 -10.71 2.22
N VAL A 521 16.72 -11.46 1.76
CA VAL A 521 15.65 -12.03 2.59
C VAL A 521 15.63 -13.54 2.40
N GLN A 522 15.63 -14.29 3.49
CA GLN A 522 15.54 -15.74 3.43
C GLN A 522 14.07 -16.16 3.25
N PHE A 523 13.74 -16.67 2.06
CA PHE A 523 12.45 -17.30 1.82
C PHE A 523 12.51 -18.79 2.15
N ASP A 524 11.54 -19.24 2.96
CA ASP A 524 11.31 -20.65 3.26
C ASP A 524 10.07 -21.09 2.49
N ILE A 525 10.30 -21.70 1.33
CA ILE A 525 9.23 -22.04 0.40
C ILE A 525 8.93 -23.53 0.51
N GLU A 526 7.70 -23.84 0.88
CA GLU A 526 7.20 -25.21 0.94
C GLU A 526 6.10 -25.41 -0.12
N VAL A 527 6.20 -26.50 -0.90
CA VAL A 527 5.18 -26.88 -1.87
C VAL A 527 4.52 -28.18 -1.43
N ARG A 528 3.19 -28.15 -1.29
CA ARG A 528 2.38 -29.32 -0.92
C ARG A 528 1.42 -29.67 -2.04
N TYR A 529 1.25 -30.97 -2.30
CA TYR A 529 0.38 -31.49 -3.34
C TYR A 529 -0.62 -32.46 -2.75
N ASP A 530 -1.79 -32.51 -3.38
CA ASP A 530 -2.79 -33.57 -3.16
C ASP A 530 -3.21 -33.72 -1.69
N LEU A 531 -3.40 -32.61 -0.96
CA LEU A 531 -3.77 -32.64 0.45
C LEU A 531 -5.19 -33.20 0.66
N THR A 532 -5.35 -34.01 1.69
CA THR A 532 -6.66 -34.36 2.27
C THR A 532 -7.24 -33.17 3.06
N ARG A 533 -8.51 -33.23 3.44
CA ARG A 533 -9.14 -32.17 4.26
C ARG A 533 -8.41 -31.97 5.61
N GLU A 534 -8.04 -33.05 6.29
CA GLU A 534 -7.34 -32.98 7.56
C GLU A 534 -5.94 -32.36 7.42
N GLU A 535 -5.21 -32.71 6.36
CA GLU A 535 -3.91 -32.11 6.03
C GLU A 535 -4.07 -30.63 5.66
N MET A 536 -5.11 -30.26 4.92
CA MET A 536 -5.41 -28.87 4.57
C MET A 536 -5.74 -28.03 5.82
N GLU A 537 -6.59 -28.53 6.73
CA GLU A 537 -6.88 -27.85 8.00
C GLU A 537 -5.61 -27.62 8.82
N THR A 538 -4.75 -28.66 8.94
CA THR A 538 -3.47 -28.56 9.65
C THR A 538 -2.54 -27.54 8.97
N THR A 539 -2.54 -27.51 7.64
CA THR A 539 -1.75 -26.60 6.83
C THR A 539 -2.21 -25.14 7.01
N LEU A 540 -3.50 -24.89 7.00
CA LEU A 540 -4.07 -23.55 7.22
C LEU A 540 -3.87 -23.04 8.67
N ALA A 541 -3.77 -23.94 9.64
CA ALA A 541 -3.50 -23.59 11.04
C ALA A 541 -2.01 -23.31 11.32
N SER A 542 -1.11 -23.60 10.38
CA SER A 542 0.31 -23.31 10.55
C SER A 542 0.61 -21.81 10.42
N ASP A 543 1.63 -21.35 11.15
CA ASP A 543 2.11 -19.96 11.08
C ASP A 543 2.88 -19.75 9.79
N VAL A 544 2.27 -19.08 8.81
CA VAL A 544 2.77 -18.87 7.45
C VAL A 544 2.48 -17.45 7.01
N ASP A 545 3.51 -16.75 6.51
CA ASP A 545 3.36 -15.37 6.05
C ASP A 545 2.51 -15.27 4.77
N PHE A 546 2.65 -16.25 3.85
CA PHE A 546 1.89 -16.23 2.60
C PHE A 546 1.50 -17.61 2.10
N LEU A 547 0.20 -17.79 1.79
CA LEU A 547 -0.37 -18.97 1.16
C LEU A 547 -0.70 -18.68 -0.31
N HIS A 548 -0.18 -19.49 -1.24
CA HIS A 548 -0.65 -19.54 -2.62
C HIS A 548 -1.38 -20.87 -2.86
N TYR A 549 -2.70 -20.82 -2.91
CA TYR A 549 -3.52 -21.99 -3.23
C TYR A 549 -3.82 -22.04 -4.73
N ILE A 550 -3.55 -23.18 -5.33
CA ILE A 550 -3.76 -23.51 -6.74
C ILE A 550 -4.65 -24.75 -6.80
N GLY A 551 -5.89 -24.62 -7.29
CA GLY A 551 -6.83 -25.71 -7.33
C GLY A 551 -8.25 -25.28 -7.69
N HIS A 552 -9.22 -26.11 -7.34
CA HIS A 552 -10.63 -25.81 -7.54
C HIS A 552 -11.28 -25.35 -6.21
N VAL A 553 -12.14 -24.35 -6.34
CA VAL A 553 -13.07 -23.92 -5.30
C VAL A 553 -14.47 -23.88 -5.91
N ASP A 554 -15.45 -24.35 -5.18
CA ASP A 554 -16.86 -24.24 -5.52
C ASP A 554 -17.71 -24.06 -4.24
N GLU A 555 -19.03 -24.08 -4.34
CA GLU A 555 -19.96 -23.94 -3.21
C GLU A 555 -19.69 -24.88 -2.02
N ARG A 556 -19.03 -26.03 -2.27
CA ARG A 556 -18.66 -27.03 -1.25
C ARG A 556 -17.36 -26.70 -0.55
N GLY A 557 -16.61 -25.70 -0.99
CA GLY A 557 -15.34 -25.28 -0.43
C GLY A 557 -14.13 -25.53 -1.33
N MET A 558 -12.94 -25.61 -0.73
CA MET A 558 -11.66 -25.87 -1.39
C MET A 558 -11.51 -27.37 -1.70
N GLN A 559 -11.11 -27.73 -2.92
CA GLN A 559 -10.92 -29.12 -3.32
C GLN A 559 -9.75 -29.76 -2.56
N CYS A 560 -10.00 -30.96 -2.00
CA CYS A 560 -9.01 -31.85 -1.41
C CYS A 560 -9.12 -33.24 -2.04
N THR A 561 -8.15 -34.12 -1.81
CA THR A 561 -8.12 -35.46 -2.42
C THR A 561 -9.28 -36.36 -1.94
N ASP A 562 -9.77 -36.14 -0.71
CA ASP A 562 -10.84 -36.88 -0.06
C ASP A 562 -12.19 -36.14 -0.03
N GLY A 563 -12.32 -35.00 -0.75
CA GLY A 563 -13.55 -34.23 -0.84
C GLY A 563 -13.31 -32.73 -0.91
N TYR A 564 -14.13 -31.94 -0.21
CA TYR A 564 -14.06 -30.50 -0.18
C TYR A 564 -13.99 -30.02 1.28
N LEU A 565 -13.16 -28.99 1.53
CA LEU A 565 -13.08 -28.29 2.81
C LEU A 565 -13.78 -26.95 2.69
N ASP A 566 -14.93 -26.82 3.35
CA ASP A 566 -15.66 -25.55 3.46
C ASP A 566 -15.23 -24.83 4.76
N LEU A 567 -14.46 -23.77 4.62
CA LEU A 567 -13.96 -23.00 5.75
C LEU A 567 -15.06 -22.28 6.53
N ARG A 568 -16.22 -22.00 5.92
CA ARG A 568 -17.36 -21.38 6.63
C ARG A 568 -17.90 -22.28 7.75
N GLY A 569 -17.81 -23.59 7.57
CA GLY A 569 -18.32 -24.60 8.50
C GLY A 569 -17.30 -25.16 9.48
N THR A 570 -16.02 -24.85 9.38
CA THR A 570 -14.96 -25.36 10.28
C THR A 570 -14.77 -24.48 11.51
N SER A 571 -14.04 -24.99 12.52
CA SER A 571 -13.60 -24.22 13.69
C SER A 571 -12.09 -23.97 13.70
N VAL A 572 -11.42 -24.18 12.57
CA VAL A 572 -9.96 -24.01 12.43
C VAL A 572 -9.61 -22.53 12.61
N GLU A 573 -8.71 -22.23 13.53
CA GLU A 573 -8.02 -20.95 13.58
C GLU A 573 -6.93 -20.95 12.50
N VAL A 574 -6.90 -19.91 11.67
CA VAL A 574 -5.99 -19.78 10.54
C VAL A 574 -4.74 -19.02 10.98
N GLY A 575 -3.58 -19.65 10.80
CA GLY A 575 -2.27 -19.03 11.05
C GLY A 575 -1.65 -18.38 9.81
N VAL A 576 -2.30 -18.50 8.64
CA VAL A 576 -1.87 -17.85 7.41
C VAL A 576 -2.15 -16.37 7.46
N ASP A 577 -1.11 -15.54 7.29
CA ASP A 577 -1.21 -14.09 7.39
C ASP A 577 -1.82 -13.45 6.14
N ALA A 578 -1.29 -13.77 4.96
CA ALA A 578 -1.82 -13.32 3.68
C ALA A 578 -1.99 -14.48 2.68
N PHE A 579 -2.86 -14.32 1.67
CA PHE A 579 -3.11 -15.41 0.72
C PHE A 579 -3.45 -14.94 -0.69
N LEU A 580 -3.21 -15.84 -1.67
CA LEU A 580 -3.77 -15.82 -3.02
C LEU A 580 -4.53 -17.12 -3.25
N LEU A 581 -5.86 -17.03 -3.40
CA LEU A 581 -6.69 -18.16 -3.83
C LEU A 581 -6.87 -18.12 -5.34
N ASN A 582 -5.93 -18.72 -6.06
CA ASN A 582 -5.97 -18.80 -7.52
C ASN A 582 -6.90 -19.94 -7.98
N ALA A 583 -8.19 -19.76 -7.76
CA ALA A 583 -9.26 -20.73 -8.02
C ALA A 583 -10.56 -20.01 -8.36
N CYS A 584 -11.44 -20.64 -9.16
CA CYS A 584 -12.74 -20.05 -9.51
C CYS A 584 -13.60 -19.79 -8.27
N GLN A 585 -14.34 -18.67 -8.24
CA GLN A 585 -15.36 -18.35 -7.23
C GLN A 585 -14.83 -18.48 -5.78
N SER A 586 -13.58 -18.09 -5.55
CA SER A 586 -12.90 -18.29 -4.26
C SER A 586 -13.24 -17.25 -3.17
N TYR A 587 -14.09 -16.24 -3.48
CA TYR A 587 -14.43 -15.15 -2.59
C TYR A 587 -14.89 -15.60 -1.19
N GLU A 588 -15.90 -16.50 -1.11
CA GLU A 588 -16.48 -16.94 0.15
C GLU A 588 -15.45 -17.68 1.05
N GLN A 589 -14.55 -18.45 0.44
CA GLN A 589 -13.47 -19.11 1.17
C GLN A 589 -12.40 -18.13 1.62
N GLY A 590 -12.09 -17.11 0.82
CA GLY A 590 -11.19 -16.02 1.20
C GLY A 590 -11.76 -15.17 2.34
N GLU A 591 -13.02 -14.80 2.30
CA GLU A 591 -13.71 -14.11 3.39
C GLU A 591 -13.68 -14.94 4.68
N ALA A 592 -13.89 -16.26 4.57
CA ALA A 592 -13.77 -17.17 5.72
C ALA A 592 -12.33 -17.22 6.28
N LEU A 593 -11.29 -17.15 5.44
CA LEU A 593 -9.90 -17.02 5.90
C LEU A 593 -9.69 -15.72 6.70
N ILE A 594 -10.22 -14.59 6.20
CA ILE A 594 -10.16 -13.33 6.93
C ILE A 594 -10.84 -13.45 8.29
N HIS A 595 -12.06 -13.93 8.37
CA HIS A 595 -12.77 -14.09 9.65
C HIS A 595 -12.03 -14.99 10.65
N ARG A 596 -11.18 -15.92 10.17
CA ARG A 596 -10.50 -16.93 10.99
C ARG A 596 -9.04 -16.62 11.34
N GLY A 597 -8.44 -15.55 10.79
CA GLY A 597 -7.06 -15.21 11.20
C GLY A 597 -6.26 -14.40 10.19
N SER A 598 -6.50 -14.54 8.90
CA SER A 598 -5.73 -13.83 7.87
C SER A 598 -5.95 -12.32 7.89
N ARG A 599 -4.94 -11.55 7.49
CA ARG A 599 -5.00 -10.09 7.35
C ARG A 599 -5.52 -9.65 5.99
N GLY A 600 -5.18 -10.35 4.92
CA GLY A 600 -5.61 -9.98 3.59
C GLY A 600 -5.36 -11.07 2.58
N GLY A 601 -6.05 -11.00 1.44
CA GLY A 601 -5.82 -11.94 0.36
C GLY A 601 -6.46 -11.52 -0.95
N ILE A 602 -6.02 -12.17 -2.03
CA ILE A 602 -6.55 -11.98 -3.37
C ILE A 602 -7.43 -13.19 -3.71
N VAL A 603 -8.64 -12.92 -4.17
CA VAL A 603 -9.66 -13.92 -4.49
C VAL A 603 -10.31 -13.62 -5.83
N THR A 604 -11.04 -14.61 -6.38
CA THR A 604 -11.83 -14.47 -7.59
C THR A 604 -13.32 -14.40 -7.29
N LEU A 605 -14.03 -13.55 -8.03
CA LEU A 605 -15.48 -13.41 -7.93
C LEU A 605 -16.21 -14.38 -8.87
N THR A 606 -15.55 -14.84 -9.93
CA THR A 606 -16.15 -15.64 -11.00
C THR A 606 -15.19 -16.71 -11.50
N ASP A 607 -15.64 -17.48 -12.50
CA ASP A 607 -14.80 -18.45 -13.18
C ASP A 607 -13.69 -17.74 -13.98
N VAL A 608 -12.48 -18.25 -13.86
CA VAL A 608 -11.30 -17.76 -14.60
C VAL A 608 -10.70 -18.86 -15.46
N ALA A 609 -10.21 -18.48 -16.65
CA ALA A 609 -9.53 -19.43 -17.54
C ALA A 609 -8.16 -19.82 -16.95
N ASN A 610 -7.78 -21.10 -17.05
CA ASN A 610 -6.53 -21.63 -16.49
C ASN A 610 -5.27 -20.83 -16.90
N SER A 611 -5.17 -20.49 -18.20
CA SER A 611 -4.01 -19.75 -18.71
C SER A 611 -3.89 -18.34 -18.13
N SER A 612 -5.02 -17.66 -17.95
CA SER A 612 -5.06 -16.33 -17.31
C SER A 612 -4.76 -16.42 -15.82
N ALA A 613 -5.30 -17.45 -15.15
CA ALA A 613 -5.04 -17.69 -13.74
C ALA A 613 -3.55 -17.96 -13.46
N THR A 614 -2.94 -18.87 -14.25
CA THR A 614 -1.51 -19.18 -14.15
C THR A 614 -0.63 -17.93 -14.35
N ARG A 615 -0.94 -17.13 -15.38
CA ARG A 615 -0.19 -15.91 -15.68
C ARG A 615 -0.32 -14.89 -14.54
N LEU A 616 -1.54 -14.63 -14.07
CA LEU A 616 -1.77 -13.69 -12.97
C LEU A 616 -1.10 -14.17 -11.68
N GLY A 617 -1.22 -15.45 -11.33
CA GLY A 617 -0.56 -16.03 -10.16
C GLY A 617 0.95 -15.81 -10.17
N ARG A 618 1.60 -15.97 -11.34
CA ARG A 618 3.04 -15.69 -11.49
C ARG A 618 3.38 -14.21 -11.33
N ILE A 619 2.57 -13.32 -11.90
CA ILE A 619 2.78 -11.87 -11.78
C ILE A 619 2.63 -11.44 -10.32
N ILE A 620 1.55 -11.85 -9.65
CA ILE A 620 1.32 -11.53 -8.23
C ILE A 620 2.46 -12.05 -7.35
N ALA A 621 2.91 -13.30 -7.56
CA ALA A 621 4.02 -13.87 -6.80
C ALA A 621 5.30 -13.02 -6.92
N ARG A 622 5.67 -12.61 -8.13
CA ARG A 622 6.85 -11.76 -8.36
C ARG A 622 6.68 -10.36 -7.77
N LEU A 623 5.49 -9.75 -7.90
CA LEU A 623 5.20 -8.43 -7.33
C LEU A 623 5.27 -8.45 -5.80
N MET A 624 4.65 -9.45 -5.16
CA MET A 624 4.71 -9.61 -3.71
C MET A 624 6.15 -9.83 -3.23
N ASN A 625 6.95 -10.63 -3.96
CA ASN A 625 8.38 -10.80 -3.70
C ASN A 625 9.19 -9.51 -3.91
N SER A 626 8.70 -8.57 -4.72
CA SER A 626 9.33 -7.26 -4.96
C SER A 626 8.81 -6.17 -4.03
N GLY A 627 8.12 -6.51 -2.94
CA GLY A 627 7.71 -5.58 -1.88
C GLY A 627 6.43 -4.80 -2.16
N PHE A 628 5.64 -5.22 -3.14
CA PHE A 628 4.30 -4.67 -3.36
C PHE A 628 3.32 -5.19 -2.31
N ASN A 629 2.41 -4.35 -1.84
CA ASN A 629 1.28 -4.80 -1.06
C ASN A 629 0.19 -5.43 -1.96
N LEU A 630 -0.80 -6.10 -1.38
CA LEU A 630 -1.86 -6.82 -2.11
C LEU A 630 -2.59 -5.92 -3.11
N ARG A 631 -2.97 -4.69 -2.71
CA ARG A 631 -3.71 -3.75 -3.57
C ARG A 631 -2.92 -3.33 -4.80
N THR A 632 -1.66 -2.96 -4.60
CA THR A 632 -0.79 -2.50 -5.69
C THR A 632 -0.35 -3.65 -6.58
N ALA A 633 -0.07 -4.82 -6.00
CA ALA A 633 0.24 -6.02 -6.77
C ALA A 633 -0.92 -6.40 -7.71
N LEU A 634 -2.16 -6.38 -7.19
CA LEU A 634 -3.34 -6.64 -8.01
C LEU A 634 -3.53 -5.56 -9.08
N HIS A 635 -3.39 -4.27 -8.73
CA HIS A 635 -3.51 -3.15 -9.67
C HIS A 635 -2.53 -3.26 -10.84
N VAL A 636 -1.25 -3.58 -10.58
CA VAL A 636 -0.23 -3.77 -11.62
C VAL A 636 -0.54 -5.00 -12.48
N ALA A 637 -0.95 -6.11 -11.86
CA ALA A 637 -1.28 -7.34 -12.58
C ALA A 637 -2.54 -7.18 -13.46
N GLN A 638 -3.51 -6.38 -13.05
CA GLN A 638 -4.73 -6.10 -13.82
C GLN A 638 -4.46 -5.33 -15.12
N ARG A 639 -3.42 -4.52 -15.19
CA ARG A 639 -3.01 -3.82 -16.43
C ARG A 639 -2.60 -4.79 -17.52
N GLU A 640 -2.08 -5.94 -17.16
CA GLU A 640 -1.57 -6.96 -18.09
C GLU A 640 -2.67 -7.91 -18.62
N LEU A 641 -3.75 -8.09 -17.87
CA LEU A 641 -4.78 -9.08 -18.19
C LEU A 641 -6.18 -8.47 -18.29
N ILE A 642 -6.83 -8.68 -19.43
CA ILE A 642 -8.24 -8.26 -19.65
C ILE A 642 -9.19 -8.89 -18.60
N THR A 643 -8.84 -10.07 -18.08
CA THR A 643 -9.61 -10.80 -17.06
C THR A 643 -9.27 -10.42 -15.63
N GLY A 644 -8.32 -9.48 -15.43
CA GLY A 644 -7.85 -9.08 -14.10
C GLY A 644 -8.97 -8.54 -13.19
N ASN A 645 -10.00 -7.92 -13.75
CA ASN A 645 -11.15 -7.37 -13.01
C ASN A 645 -12.04 -8.43 -12.32
N GLN A 646 -11.78 -9.72 -12.53
CA GLN A 646 -12.42 -10.82 -11.80
C GLN A 646 -11.80 -11.08 -10.43
N TYR A 647 -10.63 -10.50 -10.16
CA TYR A 647 -9.92 -10.61 -8.90
C TYR A 647 -10.13 -9.36 -8.06
N ILE A 648 -10.33 -9.57 -6.77
CA ILE A 648 -10.38 -8.49 -5.77
C ILE A 648 -9.53 -8.84 -4.56
N VAL A 649 -9.16 -7.82 -3.79
CA VAL A 649 -8.60 -8.00 -2.45
C VAL A 649 -9.74 -8.11 -1.45
N VAL A 650 -9.62 -9.04 -0.50
CA VAL A 650 -10.46 -9.13 0.71
C VAL A 650 -9.58 -8.88 1.94
N GLY A 651 -10.12 -8.17 2.93
CA GLY A 651 -9.37 -7.79 4.13
C GLY A 651 -8.61 -6.48 3.98
N ASP A 652 -7.37 -6.46 4.41
CA ASP A 652 -6.48 -5.28 4.36
C ASP A 652 -5.61 -5.30 3.09
N GLY A 653 -5.93 -4.47 2.13
CA GLY A 653 -5.17 -4.34 0.87
C GLY A 653 -3.75 -3.80 1.05
N GLY A 654 -3.45 -3.17 2.18
CA GLY A 654 -2.11 -2.69 2.52
C GLY A 654 -1.15 -3.78 3.01
N THR A 655 -1.61 -5.02 3.15
CA THR A 655 -0.78 -6.16 3.61
C THR A 655 0.37 -6.43 2.65
N THR A 656 1.60 -6.47 3.18
CA THR A 656 2.87 -6.73 2.47
C THR A 656 3.54 -7.96 3.10
N ILE A 657 4.14 -8.83 2.29
CA ILE A 657 4.88 -10.01 2.79
C ILE A 657 6.38 -9.75 2.92
N CYS A 658 6.94 -8.85 2.14
CA CYS A 658 8.34 -8.45 2.24
C CYS A 658 8.51 -6.97 1.87
N GLN A 659 9.68 -6.44 2.21
CA GLN A 659 10.05 -5.07 1.86
C GLN A 659 10.96 -5.06 0.64
N ASN A 660 10.80 -4.07 -0.23
CA ASN A 660 11.68 -3.81 -1.36
C ASN A 660 13.08 -3.37 -0.88
N ARG A 661 14.12 -3.65 -1.67
CA ARG A 661 15.50 -3.22 -1.40
C ARG A 661 15.64 -1.70 -1.42
N SER A 662 14.97 -1.05 -2.37
CA SER A 662 14.88 0.42 -2.46
C SER A 662 13.96 1.04 -1.40
N GLY A 663 13.22 0.22 -0.62
CA GLY A 663 12.23 0.64 0.37
C GLY A 663 10.86 0.93 -0.23
N VAL A 664 10.80 1.41 -1.45
CA VAL A 664 9.58 1.85 -2.14
C VAL A 664 9.25 0.89 -3.28
N ALA A 665 7.98 0.50 -3.41
CA ALA A 665 7.53 -0.30 -4.55
C ALA A 665 7.53 0.55 -5.83
N LEU A 666 8.31 0.14 -6.84
CA LEU A 666 8.49 0.85 -8.10
C LEU A 666 8.00 0.03 -9.28
N VAL A 667 7.30 0.68 -10.20
CA VAL A 667 6.98 0.16 -11.54
C VAL A 667 7.67 1.04 -12.56
N PHE A 668 8.42 0.44 -13.47
CA PHE A 668 9.05 1.15 -14.58
C PHE A 668 8.19 1.10 -15.83
N GLU A 669 8.27 2.14 -16.64
CA GLU A 669 7.66 2.22 -17.96
C GLU A 669 8.71 2.76 -18.93
N ALA A 670 8.90 2.09 -20.07
CA ALA A 670 9.85 2.48 -21.08
C ALA A 670 9.22 2.40 -22.49
N GLU A 671 9.37 3.47 -23.26
CA GLU A 671 8.92 3.56 -24.65
C GLU A 671 10.08 4.00 -25.52
N GLN A 672 10.34 3.28 -26.60
CA GLN A 672 11.41 3.65 -27.54
C GLN A 672 10.97 4.85 -28.37
N ASN A 673 11.83 5.88 -28.46
CA ASN A 673 11.58 7.05 -29.29
C ASN A 673 12.18 6.86 -30.71
N ALA A 674 11.90 7.83 -31.61
CA ALA A 674 12.31 7.76 -33.01
C ALA A 674 13.84 7.82 -33.24
N ASP A 675 14.63 8.22 -32.24
CA ASP A 675 16.10 8.37 -32.31
C ASP A 675 16.86 7.20 -31.65
N ASP A 676 16.18 6.06 -31.39
CA ASP A 676 16.67 4.88 -30.67
C ASP A 676 17.01 5.12 -29.18
N ASP A 677 16.70 6.27 -28.64
CA ASP A 677 16.69 6.53 -27.21
C ASP A 677 15.34 6.16 -26.59
N TRP A 678 15.24 6.19 -25.27
CA TRP A 678 14.06 5.75 -24.55
C TRP A 678 13.47 6.85 -23.69
N ASN A 679 12.14 7.00 -23.76
CA ASN A 679 11.38 7.69 -22.74
C ASN A 679 11.16 6.72 -21.58
N PHE A 680 11.70 7.05 -20.44
CA PHE A 680 11.67 6.18 -19.26
C PHE A 680 10.92 6.87 -18.13
N SER A 681 10.07 6.15 -17.45
CA SER A 681 9.44 6.65 -16.24
C SER A 681 9.38 5.58 -15.15
N ALA A 682 9.30 6.05 -13.91
CA ALA A 682 9.09 5.23 -12.73
C ALA A 682 7.87 5.73 -11.97
N ARG A 683 7.01 4.83 -11.54
CA ARG A 683 5.89 5.13 -10.67
C ARG A 683 6.14 4.52 -9.29
N ALA A 684 6.13 5.37 -8.27
CA ALA A 684 6.32 4.97 -6.88
C ALA A 684 4.97 4.77 -6.18
N PHE A 685 4.83 3.67 -5.45
CA PHE A 685 3.64 3.33 -4.68
C PHE A 685 3.95 3.25 -3.19
N PRO A 686 3.06 3.75 -2.32
CA PRO A 686 3.24 3.61 -0.88
C PRO A 686 3.09 2.14 -0.46
N ASN A 687 3.95 1.72 0.47
CA ASN A 687 3.90 0.41 1.08
C ASN A 687 4.42 0.46 2.52
N GLY A 688 3.84 -0.30 3.45
CA GLY A 688 4.28 -0.40 4.83
C GLY A 688 4.75 0.94 5.43
N PRO A 689 6.02 1.06 5.85
CA PRO A 689 6.56 2.28 6.47
C PRO A 689 6.75 3.45 5.50
N TYR A 690 6.71 3.20 4.18
CA TYR A 690 6.86 4.21 3.14
C TYR A 690 5.49 4.69 2.64
N GLY A 691 4.74 5.32 3.53
CA GLY A 691 3.40 5.83 3.26
C GLY A 691 3.38 7.04 2.32
N VAL A 692 2.15 7.51 2.05
CA VAL A 692 1.89 8.74 1.27
C VAL A 692 2.65 9.93 1.86
N GLY A 693 3.45 10.61 1.04
CA GLY A 693 4.32 11.73 1.45
C GLY A 693 5.79 11.34 1.72
N THR A 694 6.14 10.06 1.68
CA THR A 694 7.56 9.67 1.70
C THR A 694 8.28 10.26 0.50
N MET A 695 9.52 10.70 0.68
CA MET A 695 10.38 11.13 -0.42
C MET A 695 11.19 9.95 -0.96
N THR A 696 11.38 9.93 -2.26
CA THR A 696 12.23 8.97 -2.96
C THR A 696 13.12 9.68 -3.98
N CYS A 697 14.28 9.10 -4.25
CA CYS A 697 15.26 9.62 -5.21
C CYS A 697 15.82 8.47 -6.04
N MET A 698 15.84 8.63 -7.35
CA MET A 698 16.47 7.67 -8.27
C MET A 698 17.93 8.06 -8.53
N THR A 699 18.81 7.84 -7.55
CA THR A 699 20.21 8.28 -7.58
C THR A 699 21.00 7.78 -8.79
N ALA A 700 20.58 6.67 -9.40
CA ALA A 700 21.17 6.16 -10.66
C ALA A 700 20.97 7.11 -11.85
N ILE A 701 19.95 7.98 -11.83
CA ILE A 701 19.63 8.89 -12.93
C ILE A 701 19.80 10.35 -12.49
N SER A 702 19.27 10.72 -11.34
CA SER A 702 19.20 12.09 -10.85
C SER A 702 19.30 12.11 -9.33
N MET A 703 19.79 13.20 -8.76
CA MET A 703 19.76 13.47 -7.31
C MET A 703 18.47 14.18 -6.88
N GLN A 704 17.55 14.41 -7.80
CA GLN A 704 16.28 15.06 -7.53
C GLN A 704 15.33 14.15 -6.75
N ASN A 705 14.66 14.70 -5.77
CA ASN A 705 13.68 14.00 -4.94
C ASN A 705 12.26 14.16 -5.50
N TYR A 706 11.42 13.19 -5.19
CA TYR A 706 10.00 13.13 -5.55
C TYR A 706 9.22 12.66 -4.32
N TYR A 707 7.97 13.09 -4.13
CA TYR A 707 7.15 12.54 -3.07
C TYR A 707 6.22 11.42 -3.58
N ILE A 708 5.85 10.48 -2.72
CA ILE A 708 4.97 9.35 -3.03
C ILE A 708 3.51 9.70 -2.65
N PRO A 709 2.51 9.35 -3.49
CA PRO A 709 2.63 8.69 -4.78
C PRO A 709 3.15 9.66 -5.84
N GLY A 710 3.91 9.18 -6.80
CA GLY A 710 4.46 10.04 -7.85
C GLY A 710 4.86 9.29 -9.10
N LYS A 711 4.92 10.02 -10.21
CA LYS A 711 5.49 9.54 -11.47
C LYS A 711 6.73 10.38 -11.76
N ILE A 712 7.85 9.70 -11.92
CA ILE A 712 9.15 10.26 -12.25
C ILE A 712 9.36 10.01 -13.74
N SER A 713 9.61 11.04 -14.54
CA SER A 713 9.77 10.90 -15.98
C SER A 713 11.13 11.40 -16.43
N PHE A 714 11.81 10.64 -17.28
CA PHE A 714 13.06 10.97 -17.90
C PHE A 714 12.94 10.73 -19.41
N PHE A 715 13.45 11.66 -20.20
CA PHE A 715 13.36 11.60 -21.64
C PHE A 715 14.76 11.38 -22.24
N ASP A 716 14.80 10.73 -23.41
CA ASP A 716 16.01 10.52 -24.21
C ASP A 716 17.14 9.79 -23.44
N LEU A 717 16.78 8.75 -22.67
CA LEU A 717 17.76 7.90 -22.00
C LEU A 717 18.32 6.84 -22.97
N PRO A 718 19.67 6.68 -23.04
CA PRO A 718 20.26 5.60 -23.82
C PRO A 718 19.98 4.24 -23.18
N ARG A 719 19.83 3.17 -23.98
CA ARG A 719 19.60 1.79 -23.51
C ARG A 719 20.55 1.36 -22.39
N SER A 720 21.85 1.75 -22.52
CA SER A 720 22.87 1.42 -21.51
C SER A 720 22.53 1.96 -20.11
N LYS A 721 21.86 3.12 -20.04
CA LYS A 721 21.47 3.70 -18.76
C LYS A 721 20.25 2.96 -18.16
N ILE A 722 19.33 2.53 -19.01
CA ILE A 722 18.21 1.70 -18.56
C ILE A 722 18.71 0.35 -18.05
N ASN A 723 19.67 -0.28 -18.76
CA ASN A 723 20.30 -1.54 -18.30
C ASN A 723 21.02 -1.38 -16.95
N GLU A 724 21.69 -0.24 -16.72
CA GLU A 724 22.29 0.07 -15.41
C GLU A 724 21.22 0.11 -14.30
N ILE A 725 20.11 0.84 -14.51
CA ILE A 725 19.00 0.93 -13.56
C ILE A 725 18.36 -0.45 -13.34
N ALA A 726 18.08 -1.17 -14.42
CA ALA A 726 17.47 -2.49 -14.40
C ALA A 726 18.33 -3.53 -13.65
N SER A 727 19.66 -3.35 -13.63
CA SER A 727 20.58 -4.23 -12.91
C SER A 727 20.59 -4.05 -11.39
N LEU A 728 20.05 -2.96 -10.88
CA LEU A 728 20.07 -2.66 -9.44
C LEU A 728 19.10 -3.52 -8.64
N GLU A 729 17.94 -3.80 -9.22
CA GLU A 729 16.88 -4.57 -8.57
C GLU A 729 15.93 -5.20 -9.60
N MET A 730 15.39 -6.38 -9.28
CA MET A 730 14.36 -7.02 -10.09
C MET A 730 13.01 -6.31 -9.85
N LEU A 731 12.57 -5.55 -10.86
CA LEU A 731 11.35 -4.74 -10.80
C LEU A 731 10.48 -4.96 -12.04
N PRO A 732 9.16 -4.73 -11.93
CA PRO A 732 8.26 -4.76 -13.09
C PRO A 732 8.56 -3.57 -14.02
N LEU A 733 8.70 -3.86 -15.31
CA LEU A 733 8.96 -2.90 -16.37
C LEU A 733 7.91 -3.08 -17.47
N PHE A 734 7.17 -2.04 -17.80
CA PHE A 734 6.29 -2.02 -18.97
C PHE A 734 7.06 -1.47 -20.17
N ILE A 735 7.15 -2.27 -21.23
CA ILE A 735 7.71 -1.88 -22.54
C ILE A 735 6.55 -1.87 -23.54
N ASP A 736 6.26 -0.71 -24.12
CA ASP A 736 5.15 -0.53 -25.05
C ASP A 736 3.81 -1.12 -24.54
N GLY A 737 3.62 -1.01 -23.20
CA GLY A 737 2.42 -1.49 -22.50
C GLY A 737 2.42 -2.99 -22.15
N GLN A 738 3.48 -3.74 -22.43
CA GLN A 738 3.64 -5.13 -22.03
C GLN A 738 4.53 -5.26 -20.79
N LEU A 739 4.09 -6.05 -19.81
CA LEU A 739 4.86 -6.30 -18.59
C LEU A 739 5.99 -7.30 -18.86
N VAL A 740 7.21 -6.83 -18.65
CA VAL A 740 8.43 -7.64 -18.58
C VAL A 740 9.11 -7.38 -17.23
N TRP A 741 10.15 -8.14 -16.91
CA TRP A 741 10.91 -7.89 -15.70
C TRP A 741 12.31 -7.39 -16.05
N THR A 742 12.91 -6.59 -15.19
CA THR A 742 14.21 -5.98 -15.43
C THR A 742 15.31 -7.00 -15.70
N ASP A 743 15.26 -8.19 -15.08
CA ASP A 743 16.17 -9.31 -15.32
C ASP A 743 15.99 -9.95 -16.71
N GLU A 744 14.77 -10.05 -17.20
CA GLU A 744 14.44 -10.52 -18.54
C GLU A 744 14.90 -9.52 -19.61
N PHE A 745 14.63 -8.23 -19.38
CA PHE A 745 15.03 -7.14 -20.28
C PHE A 745 16.54 -7.05 -20.50
N ILE A 746 17.35 -7.32 -19.46
CA ILE A 746 18.82 -7.34 -19.57
C ILE A 746 19.29 -8.60 -20.32
N SER A 747 18.63 -9.74 -20.12
CA SER A 747 19.06 -11.02 -20.70
C SER A 747 18.81 -11.15 -22.21
N GLU A 748 17.91 -10.37 -22.79
CA GLU A 748 17.66 -10.36 -24.24
C GLU A 748 18.81 -9.76 -25.05
N ASP A 749 19.79 -9.11 -24.41
CA ASP A 749 20.97 -8.52 -25.06
C ASP A 749 22.22 -9.41 -25.01
N VAL A 750 22.16 -10.65 -24.48
CA VAL A 750 23.24 -11.62 -24.42
C VAL A 750 23.00 -12.76 -25.40
#